data_70cfca6f22cffe7dfc0d9092da68803e
#
_entry.id   70cfca6f22cffe7dfc0d9092da68803e
#
_cell.length_a   1.000
_cell.length_b   1.000
_cell.length_c   1.000
_cell.angle_alpha   90.00
_cell.angle_beta   90.00
_cell.angle_gamma   90.00
#
_symmetry.space_group_name_H-M   'P 1'
#
loop_
_entity.id
_entity.type
_entity.pdbx_description
1 polymer ?
#
loop_
_entity_poly.entity_id
_entity_poly.type
_entity_poly.pdbx_seq_one_letter_code
_entity_poly.pdbx_strand_id
1 'polypeptide(L)'
;MLTVTPTHCPYCSLQCGMNLVPTASGVVRVEERAGFPVNRGALCGKGRTAAAVLAPGVRLTGPLVRRGGALEPASWDEALRLVAEGLSRTRSAHGPDACGVFGGGGLTNEKAYGLGKFARVVLGTSQIDYNGRFCMSSAAAGQLAAFGLDRGLPFPLEDIPRTGCVVLVGSNMAETMPPAVRYLNELRENGGTLVVIDPRRTRTAELADLHLAPRPGTDLALALGMLHLVVTEGRVDEEFVRARTRGWEDARAAVMAHWPEYVERVTGVAVPQLREAVRMFCEPESAMVLTARGPEQQSKGTDTVGAWINLCLATGRAGRPLSGYGCLTGQGNGQGGREHGQKADQLPGYRKLTDPAARAHVAGVWGVDPDSLPGPGRSAYELLDALGRDVRALLVMGSNPVVSAPRAAHVEGRLRSLDFLAVADVVLSETAALADVVLPVTQWAEETGTVTSLEGRVLLRRRAVTPPDGVRSDLEVLRELSGRLGVEKGFPADPEEVFEELRRASEGGAADYAGISYRRLVEEDGVFWPCPDEEHPGTPRLFLERFATEDGRARFVAVSHRAAAEEPDAEFPVHLTTGRVVSQYQSGAQTRRVAELNAAAPGPFVELHPRLAARIGVAEGEPVAVVSRRGRAEAPARITAGIRPDTVFMPFHWPGVGRANNLTNPALDPTSRMPEFKVCAVRVEAARTGSGDRPADVVQV
;
A
#
# COMPACT_ATOMS: atom_id res chain seq x y z
N MET A 1 22.90 31.23 -8.21
CA MET A 1 23.43 29.97 -7.64
C MET A 1 22.34 28.90 -7.82
N LEU A 2 22.68 27.71 -8.26
CA LEU A 2 21.73 26.60 -8.32
C LEU A 2 21.44 26.15 -6.89
N THR A 3 20.17 26.27 -6.45
CA THR A 3 19.82 26.02 -5.04
C THR A 3 19.60 24.53 -4.81
N VAL A 4 20.33 23.95 -3.86
CA VAL A 4 20.09 22.59 -3.38
C VAL A 4 18.77 22.53 -2.64
N THR A 5 17.88 21.63 -3.00
CA THR A 5 16.56 21.48 -2.38
C THR A 5 16.49 20.17 -1.57
N PRO A 6 16.43 20.23 -0.23
CA PRO A 6 16.12 19.06 0.59
C PRO A 6 14.72 18.54 0.29
N THR A 7 14.58 17.22 0.11
CA THR A 7 13.31 16.58 -0.23
C THR A 7 13.31 15.12 0.21
N HIS A 8 12.27 14.37 -0.18
CA HIS A 8 12.10 12.96 0.17
C HIS A 8 11.85 12.10 -1.07
N CYS A 9 12.35 10.86 -1.04
CA CYS A 9 12.18 9.88 -2.11
C CYS A 9 10.68 9.62 -2.39
N PRO A 10 10.24 9.62 -3.65
CA PRO A 10 8.80 9.49 -3.98
C PRO A 10 8.25 8.06 -3.88
N TYR A 11 9.12 7.04 -3.75
CA TYR A 11 8.70 5.66 -3.96
C TYR A 11 8.05 5.02 -2.72
N CYS A 12 8.81 4.47 -1.81
CA CYS A 12 8.22 3.72 -0.70
C CYS A 12 7.97 4.59 0.54
N SER A 13 7.16 4.08 1.45
CA SER A 13 6.77 4.76 2.70
C SER A 13 7.90 5.05 3.69
N LEU A 14 9.12 4.58 3.40
CA LEU A 14 10.30 4.94 4.18
C LEU A 14 10.62 6.43 4.04
N GLN A 15 10.26 7.06 2.90
CA GLN A 15 10.45 8.48 2.64
C GLN A 15 11.88 8.95 2.90
N CYS A 16 12.86 8.23 2.37
CA CYS A 16 14.29 8.55 2.53
C CYS A 16 14.56 10.01 2.20
N GLY A 17 15.23 10.73 3.10
CA GLY A 17 15.70 12.10 2.86
C GLY A 17 16.78 12.11 1.78
N MET A 18 16.67 13.05 0.84
CA MET A 18 17.64 13.30 -0.23
C MET A 18 17.72 14.79 -0.56
N ASN A 19 18.74 15.19 -1.28
CA ASN A 19 18.88 16.51 -1.85
C ASN A 19 18.72 16.43 -3.39
N LEU A 20 17.99 17.38 -3.95
CA LEU A 20 17.97 17.60 -5.39
C LEU A 20 18.91 18.76 -5.74
N VAL A 21 19.83 18.49 -6.63
CA VAL A 21 20.86 19.43 -7.07
C VAL A 21 20.68 19.67 -8.57
N PRO A 22 20.19 20.86 -8.96
CA PRO A 22 20.16 21.23 -10.36
C PRO A 22 21.57 21.32 -10.93
N THR A 23 21.77 20.89 -12.17
CA THR A 23 23.05 21.02 -12.90
C THR A 23 22.95 22.12 -13.95
N ALA A 24 24.10 22.58 -14.45
CA ALA A 24 24.17 23.60 -15.51
C ALA A 24 23.50 23.14 -16.82
N SER A 25 23.37 21.84 -17.05
CA SER A 25 22.67 21.26 -18.19
C SER A 25 21.17 21.15 -18.05
N GLY A 26 20.58 21.61 -16.93
CA GLY A 26 19.16 21.46 -16.62
C GLY A 26 18.77 20.09 -16.08
N VAL A 27 19.70 19.14 -15.98
CA VAL A 27 19.48 17.83 -15.36
C VAL A 27 19.49 17.98 -13.85
N VAL A 28 18.62 17.26 -13.17
CA VAL A 28 18.58 17.21 -11.70
C VAL A 28 19.32 15.96 -11.24
N ARG A 29 20.24 16.14 -10.30
CA ARG A 29 20.96 15.05 -9.65
C ARG A 29 20.44 14.83 -8.24
N VAL A 30 20.34 13.56 -7.85
CA VAL A 30 20.02 13.16 -6.49
C VAL A 30 21.32 13.02 -5.68
N GLU A 31 21.39 13.66 -4.51
CA GLU A 31 22.46 13.51 -3.55
C GLU A 31 21.94 13.01 -2.20
N GLU A 32 22.80 12.40 -1.44
CA GLU A 32 22.51 11.87 -0.10
C GLU A 32 22.27 13.01 0.89
N ARG A 33 21.32 12.81 1.82
CA ARG A 33 21.06 13.69 2.96
C ARG A 33 21.41 12.96 4.25
N ALA A 34 22.69 13.04 4.66
CA ALA A 34 23.23 12.27 5.78
C ALA A 34 22.54 12.57 7.13
N GLY A 35 22.09 13.80 7.35
CA GLY A 35 21.44 14.23 8.59
C GLY A 35 19.99 13.77 8.76
N PHE A 36 19.34 13.18 7.73
CA PHE A 36 17.97 12.74 7.89
C PHE A 36 17.89 11.41 8.65
N PRO A 37 17.11 11.32 9.76
CA PRO A 37 17.21 10.20 10.72
C PRO A 37 16.84 8.84 10.13
N VAL A 38 15.85 8.78 9.24
CA VAL A 38 15.32 7.53 8.72
C VAL A 38 16.32 6.73 7.88
N ASN A 39 17.04 7.37 6.96
CA ASN A 39 17.98 6.67 6.05
C ASN A 39 19.44 7.06 6.27
N ARG A 40 19.72 8.11 7.03
CA ARG A 40 21.11 8.61 7.32
C ARG A 40 21.97 8.65 6.05
N GLY A 41 21.42 9.19 4.97
CA GLY A 41 22.05 9.29 3.65
C GLY A 41 21.88 8.08 2.75
N ALA A 42 21.61 6.87 3.26
CA ALA A 42 21.48 5.67 2.43
C ALA A 42 20.30 5.76 1.45
N LEU A 43 20.55 5.49 0.17
CA LEU A 43 19.56 5.43 -0.89
C LEU A 43 19.69 4.12 -1.66
N CYS A 44 18.55 3.47 -1.95
CA CYS A 44 18.51 2.33 -2.87
C CYS A 44 18.58 2.78 -4.34
N GLY A 45 18.72 1.84 -5.27
CA GLY A 45 18.76 2.14 -6.71
C GLY A 45 17.62 3.02 -7.19
N LYS A 46 16.37 2.73 -6.75
CA LYS A 46 15.21 3.58 -7.08
C LYS A 46 15.36 5.02 -6.56
N GLY A 47 15.82 5.19 -5.33
CA GLY A 47 16.04 6.54 -4.76
C GLY A 47 17.13 7.31 -5.50
N ARG A 48 18.25 6.66 -5.81
CA ARG A 48 19.37 7.30 -6.56
C ARG A 48 18.99 7.73 -7.96
N THR A 49 18.10 6.98 -8.62
CA THR A 49 17.64 7.25 -9.98
C THR A 49 16.29 7.99 -10.02
N ALA A 50 15.78 8.47 -8.88
CA ALA A 50 14.44 9.05 -8.80
C ALA A 50 14.24 10.28 -9.71
N ALA A 51 15.30 11.05 -10.00
CA ALA A 51 15.23 12.17 -10.91
C ALA A 51 15.14 11.76 -12.40
N ALA A 52 15.44 10.52 -12.77
CA ALA A 52 15.41 10.07 -14.16
C ALA A 52 14.00 10.14 -14.80
N VAL A 53 12.94 10.03 -13.99
CA VAL A 53 11.56 10.17 -14.46
C VAL A 53 11.17 11.60 -14.86
N LEU A 54 12.01 12.60 -14.55
CA LEU A 54 11.83 14.00 -14.93
C LEU A 54 12.38 14.28 -16.34
N ALA A 55 13.10 13.32 -16.94
CA ALA A 55 13.74 13.50 -18.24
C ALA A 55 12.70 13.72 -19.35
N PRO A 56 13.02 14.58 -20.36
CA PRO A 56 12.19 14.71 -21.55
C PRO A 56 11.95 13.35 -22.23
N GLY A 57 10.76 13.11 -22.77
CA GLY A 57 10.39 11.87 -23.43
C GLY A 57 9.98 10.70 -22.51
N VAL A 58 10.16 10.83 -21.19
CA VAL A 58 9.70 9.81 -20.21
C VAL A 58 8.28 10.06 -19.76
N ARG A 59 7.82 11.31 -19.79
CA ARG A 59 6.58 11.79 -19.19
C ARG A 59 5.66 12.45 -20.22
N LEU A 60 4.40 12.58 -19.84
CA LEU A 60 3.40 13.39 -20.56
C LEU A 60 3.67 14.89 -20.33
N THR A 61 3.52 15.70 -21.38
CA THR A 61 3.74 17.15 -21.32
C THR A 61 2.55 17.97 -21.85
N GLY A 62 1.50 17.34 -22.37
CA GLY A 62 0.27 17.95 -22.82
C GLY A 62 -0.91 16.99 -22.70
N PRO A 63 -2.17 17.51 -22.60
CA PRO A 63 -3.36 16.67 -22.56
C PRO A 63 -3.53 15.87 -23.84
N LEU A 64 -4.12 14.67 -23.70
CA LEU A 64 -4.49 13.83 -24.83
C LEU A 64 -5.99 13.53 -24.78
N VAL A 65 -6.62 13.52 -25.95
CA VAL A 65 -8.05 13.21 -26.10
C VAL A 65 -8.21 12.12 -27.15
N ARG A 66 -9.10 11.17 -26.91
CA ARG A 66 -9.37 10.08 -27.84
C ARG A 66 -10.27 10.55 -28.98
N ARG A 67 -9.75 10.44 -30.22
CA ARG A 67 -10.48 10.69 -31.47
C ARG A 67 -10.24 9.55 -32.43
N GLY A 68 -11.29 9.02 -33.02
CA GLY A 68 -11.16 7.91 -33.99
C GLY A 68 -10.43 6.67 -33.47
N GLY A 69 -10.45 6.46 -32.14
CA GLY A 69 -9.75 5.33 -31.50
C GLY A 69 -8.31 5.61 -31.05
N ALA A 70 -7.68 6.73 -31.50
CA ALA A 70 -6.33 7.12 -31.11
C ALA A 70 -6.35 8.27 -30.07
N LEU A 71 -5.33 8.33 -29.22
CA LEU A 71 -5.08 9.46 -28.33
C LEU A 71 -4.29 10.53 -29.09
N GLU A 72 -4.85 11.74 -29.19
CA GLU A 72 -4.27 12.87 -29.91
C GLU A 72 -4.06 14.05 -28.96
N PRO A 73 -3.04 14.91 -29.20
CA PRO A 73 -2.83 16.13 -28.43
C PRO A 73 -4.07 17.05 -28.45
N ALA A 74 -4.34 17.66 -27.30
CA ALA A 74 -5.43 18.59 -27.12
C ALA A 74 -5.02 19.79 -26.24
N SER A 75 -5.81 20.85 -26.25
CA SER A 75 -5.64 21.94 -25.29
C SER A 75 -6.19 21.54 -23.91
N TRP A 76 -5.69 22.21 -22.86
CA TRP A 76 -6.26 22.05 -21.52
C TRP A 76 -7.73 22.41 -21.44
N ASP A 77 -8.15 23.47 -22.14
CA ASP A 77 -9.56 23.88 -22.15
C ASP A 77 -10.47 22.81 -22.75
N GLU A 78 -10.06 22.24 -23.87
CA GLU A 78 -10.78 21.13 -24.51
C GLU A 78 -10.81 19.88 -23.62
N ALA A 79 -9.67 19.48 -23.08
CA ALA A 79 -9.58 18.30 -22.24
C ALA A 79 -10.47 18.42 -20.98
N LEU A 80 -10.37 19.53 -20.24
CA LEU A 80 -11.16 19.76 -19.04
C LEU A 80 -12.65 19.92 -19.34
N ARG A 81 -13.02 20.55 -20.46
CA ARG A 81 -14.40 20.62 -20.92
C ARG A 81 -14.97 19.22 -21.17
N LEU A 82 -14.24 18.36 -21.87
CA LEU A 82 -14.67 16.98 -22.13
C LEU A 82 -14.81 16.15 -20.86
N VAL A 83 -13.88 16.32 -19.89
CA VAL A 83 -14.01 15.66 -18.59
C VAL A 83 -15.26 16.13 -17.84
N ALA A 84 -15.48 17.44 -17.76
CA ALA A 84 -16.66 17.99 -17.09
C ALA A 84 -17.97 17.56 -17.77
N GLU A 85 -18.04 17.58 -19.11
CA GLU A 85 -19.18 17.11 -19.89
C GLU A 85 -19.44 15.61 -19.70
N GLY A 86 -18.39 14.77 -19.73
CA GLY A 86 -18.50 13.33 -19.52
C GLY A 86 -19.06 12.97 -18.15
N LEU A 87 -18.51 13.59 -17.10
CA LEU A 87 -18.98 13.39 -15.72
C LEU A 87 -20.40 13.96 -15.53
N SER A 88 -20.69 15.18 -16.02
CA SER A 88 -22.01 15.81 -15.89
C SER A 88 -23.09 15.02 -16.61
N ARG A 89 -22.84 14.58 -17.84
CA ARG A 89 -23.76 13.74 -18.62
C ARG A 89 -24.07 12.44 -17.89
N THR A 90 -23.07 11.75 -17.40
CA THR A 90 -23.26 10.49 -16.65
C THR A 90 -24.06 10.72 -15.37
N ARG A 91 -23.72 11.76 -14.59
CA ARG A 91 -24.43 12.12 -13.37
C ARG A 91 -25.90 12.47 -13.64
N SER A 92 -26.17 13.21 -14.69
CA SER A 92 -27.53 13.60 -15.05
C SER A 92 -28.39 12.45 -15.55
N ALA A 93 -27.79 11.50 -16.27
CA ALA A 93 -28.51 10.35 -16.83
C ALA A 93 -28.72 9.21 -15.82
N HIS A 94 -27.78 8.99 -14.88
CA HIS A 94 -27.74 7.80 -14.05
C HIS A 94 -27.57 8.07 -12.55
N GLY A 95 -27.55 9.34 -12.14
CA GLY A 95 -27.33 9.77 -10.74
C GLY A 95 -25.86 9.89 -10.37
N PRO A 96 -25.56 10.48 -9.19
CA PRO A 96 -24.21 10.81 -8.77
C PRO A 96 -23.32 9.55 -8.59
N ASP A 97 -23.85 8.45 -8.12
CA ASP A 97 -23.12 7.21 -7.89
C ASP A 97 -22.73 6.44 -9.17
N ALA A 98 -23.22 6.89 -10.34
CA ALA A 98 -22.71 6.42 -11.62
C ALA A 98 -21.36 7.05 -12.01
N CYS A 99 -20.89 8.06 -11.27
CA CYS A 99 -19.55 8.64 -11.39
C CYS A 99 -18.65 8.11 -10.29
N GLY A 100 -17.55 7.43 -10.66
CA GLY A 100 -16.54 6.93 -9.73
C GLY A 100 -15.29 7.77 -9.72
N VAL A 101 -14.53 7.69 -8.61
CA VAL A 101 -13.20 8.29 -8.45
C VAL A 101 -12.24 7.24 -7.90
N PHE A 102 -11.07 7.08 -8.53
CA PHE A 102 -10.07 6.12 -8.09
C PHE A 102 -8.71 6.77 -7.85
N GLY A 103 -8.30 6.86 -6.59
CA GLY A 103 -7.08 7.55 -6.19
C GLY A 103 -5.84 6.68 -6.14
N GLY A 104 -4.71 7.32 -5.87
CA GLY A 104 -3.38 6.70 -5.75
C GLY A 104 -2.74 6.90 -4.39
N GLY A 105 -2.02 5.87 -3.91
CA GLY A 105 -1.27 5.92 -2.64
C GLY A 105 0.08 6.65 -2.75
N GLY A 106 0.36 7.30 -3.87
CA GLY A 106 1.49 8.20 -4.08
C GLY A 106 1.12 9.68 -4.09
N LEU A 107 -0.18 10.02 -4.07
CA LEU A 107 -0.67 11.38 -3.96
C LEU A 107 -0.23 11.99 -2.62
N THR A 108 0.05 13.30 -2.60
CA THR A 108 0.31 14.02 -1.34
C THR A 108 -0.94 14.04 -0.46
N ASN A 109 -0.81 14.42 0.80
CA ASN A 109 -1.95 14.50 1.71
C ASN A 109 -3.00 15.49 1.19
N GLU A 110 -2.56 16.62 0.66
CA GLU A 110 -3.39 17.66 0.05
C GLU A 110 -4.18 17.13 -1.15
N LYS A 111 -3.53 16.38 -2.02
CA LYS A 111 -4.18 15.78 -3.20
C LYS A 111 -5.19 14.70 -2.80
N ALA A 112 -4.83 13.83 -1.85
CA ALA A 112 -5.72 12.80 -1.32
C ALA A 112 -6.96 13.42 -0.65
N TYR A 113 -6.77 14.48 0.13
CA TYR A 113 -7.82 15.27 0.75
C TYR A 113 -8.71 15.96 -0.30
N GLY A 114 -8.10 16.69 -1.24
CA GLY A 114 -8.80 17.40 -2.30
C GLY A 114 -9.62 16.47 -3.19
N LEU A 115 -9.08 15.29 -3.51
CA LEU A 115 -9.78 14.27 -4.29
C LEU A 115 -10.99 13.70 -3.54
N GLY A 116 -10.84 13.43 -2.24
CA GLY A 116 -11.94 12.99 -1.38
C GLY A 116 -13.05 14.02 -1.24
N LYS A 117 -12.70 15.30 -1.10
CA LYS A 117 -13.63 16.43 -1.09
C LYS A 117 -14.32 16.59 -2.44
N PHE A 118 -13.56 16.52 -3.55
CA PHE A 118 -14.11 16.63 -4.91
C PHE A 118 -15.19 15.57 -5.18
N ALA A 119 -14.92 14.32 -4.86
CA ALA A 119 -15.89 13.25 -5.05
C ALA A 119 -17.19 13.50 -4.30
N ARG A 120 -17.11 13.95 -3.04
CA ARG A 120 -18.27 14.08 -2.16
C ARG A 120 -19.02 15.39 -2.32
N VAL A 121 -18.30 16.50 -2.57
CA VAL A 121 -18.91 17.84 -2.66
C VAL A 121 -19.26 18.19 -4.09
N VAL A 122 -18.38 17.90 -5.07
CA VAL A 122 -18.61 18.31 -6.48
C VAL A 122 -19.43 17.28 -7.23
N LEU A 123 -19.06 16.01 -7.14
CA LEU A 123 -19.78 14.93 -7.83
C LEU A 123 -20.99 14.44 -7.03
N GLY A 124 -20.97 14.57 -5.69
CA GLY A 124 -22.00 14.06 -4.80
C GLY A 124 -22.02 12.54 -4.73
N THR A 125 -20.89 11.87 -5.08
CA THR A 125 -20.82 10.41 -5.19
C THR A 125 -20.23 9.78 -3.96
N SER A 126 -20.76 8.59 -3.59
CA SER A 126 -20.15 7.68 -2.62
C SER A 126 -19.03 6.83 -3.24
N GLN A 127 -18.93 6.77 -4.56
CA GLN A 127 -18.06 5.86 -5.30
C GLN A 127 -16.63 6.39 -5.41
N ILE A 128 -15.93 6.45 -4.28
CA ILE A 128 -14.51 6.79 -4.22
C ILE A 128 -13.76 5.77 -3.37
N ASP A 129 -12.67 5.24 -3.88
CA ASP A 129 -11.64 4.53 -3.11
C ASP A 129 -10.30 4.63 -3.85
N TYR A 130 -9.26 3.97 -3.38
CA TYR A 130 -7.92 4.10 -3.93
C TYR A 130 -7.13 2.79 -3.81
N ASN A 131 -6.00 2.71 -4.52
CA ASN A 131 -5.16 1.52 -4.53
C ASN A 131 -4.51 1.17 -3.18
N GLY A 132 -4.54 2.07 -2.19
CA GLY A 132 -4.12 1.77 -0.82
C GLY A 132 -5.00 0.72 -0.14
N ARG A 133 -6.25 0.53 -0.60
CA ARG A 133 -7.11 -0.59 -0.18
C ARG A 133 -6.45 -1.94 -0.46
N PHE A 134 -5.72 -2.05 -1.55
CA PHE A 134 -4.94 -3.23 -1.93
C PHE A 134 -3.61 -3.38 -1.18
N CYS A 135 -3.26 -2.42 -0.33
CA CYS A 135 -1.95 -2.39 0.32
C CYS A 135 -2.00 -2.88 1.77
N MET A 136 -2.75 -2.23 2.66
CA MET A 136 -2.68 -2.53 4.08
C MET A 136 -4.02 -2.37 4.83
N SER A 137 -5.13 -2.52 4.13
CA SER A 137 -6.45 -2.39 4.76
C SER A 137 -6.70 -3.40 5.87
N SER A 138 -6.14 -4.62 5.75
CA SER A 138 -6.25 -5.65 6.79
C SER A 138 -5.51 -5.25 8.06
N ALA A 139 -4.29 -4.71 7.94
CA ALA A 139 -3.55 -4.19 9.09
C ALA A 139 -4.27 -3.00 9.74
N ALA A 140 -4.78 -2.08 8.91
CA ALA A 140 -5.56 -0.94 9.39
C ALA A 140 -6.81 -1.40 10.15
N ALA A 141 -7.59 -2.35 9.59
CA ALA A 141 -8.78 -2.89 10.24
C ALA A 141 -8.45 -3.60 11.56
N GLY A 142 -7.38 -4.41 11.59
CA GLY A 142 -6.92 -5.09 12.79
C GLY A 142 -6.47 -4.12 13.88
N GLN A 143 -5.69 -3.08 13.54
CA GLN A 143 -5.25 -2.06 14.50
C GLN A 143 -6.44 -1.23 15.02
N LEU A 144 -7.37 -0.81 14.15
CA LEU A 144 -8.57 -0.10 14.57
C LEU A 144 -9.44 -0.94 15.52
N ALA A 145 -9.60 -2.24 15.23
CA ALA A 145 -10.38 -3.14 16.08
C ALA A 145 -9.72 -3.33 17.46
N ALA A 146 -8.41 -3.53 17.50
CA ALA A 146 -7.68 -3.84 18.73
C ALA A 146 -7.27 -2.60 19.52
N PHE A 147 -6.78 -1.56 18.84
CA PHE A 147 -6.16 -0.39 19.49
C PHE A 147 -7.00 0.89 19.39
N GLY A 148 -8.02 0.91 18.53
CA GLY A 148 -8.85 2.08 18.25
C GLY A 148 -8.21 3.08 17.27
N LEU A 149 -6.98 2.85 16.82
CA LEU A 149 -6.23 3.71 15.92
C LEU A 149 -5.31 2.88 15.02
N ASP A 150 -5.18 3.29 13.76
CA ASP A 150 -4.25 2.73 12.78
C ASP A 150 -3.17 3.74 12.42
N ARG A 151 -1.94 3.44 12.83
CA ARG A 151 -0.73 4.10 12.32
C ARG A 151 0.32 3.03 12.06
N GLY A 152 0.64 2.72 10.82
CA GLY A 152 1.55 1.67 10.38
C GLY A 152 2.47 1.12 11.46
N LEU A 153 3.54 1.86 11.79
CA LEU A 153 4.33 1.63 13.00
C LEU A 153 3.86 2.58 14.13
N PRO A 154 3.41 2.08 15.27
CA PRO A 154 3.05 2.91 16.43
C PRO A 154 4.28 3.41 17.22
N PHE A 155 5.47 3.19 16.69
CA PHE A 155 6.78 3.58 17.24
C PHE A 155 7.72 3.98 16.09
N PRO A 156 8.78 4.78 16.35
CA PRO A 156 9.74 5.16 15.34
C PRO A 156 10.64 3.98 14.92
N LEU A 157 11.15 4.03 13.69
CA LEU A 157 12.09 3.02 13.15
C LEU A 157 13.34 2.86 14.02
N GLU A 158 13.75 3.90 14.70
CA GLU A 158 14.92 3.92 15.61
C GLU A 158 14.77 3.01 16.83
N ASP A 159 13.56 2.56 17.14
CA ASP A 159 13.32 1.59 18.21
C ASP A 159 13.68 0.15 17.80
N ILE A 160 13.65 -0.17 16.51
CA ILE A 160 13.91 -1.52 15.99
C ILE A 160 15.30 -2.05 16.40
N PRO A 161 16.41 -1.30 16.25
CA PRO A 161 17.73 -1.76 16.69
C PRO A 161 17.89 -1.99 18.19
N ARG A 162 16.97 -1.50 18.98
CA ARG A 162 17.06 -1.48 20.45
C ARG A 162 16.15 -2.53 21.09
N THR A 163 15.29 -3.19 20.32
CA THR A 163 14.44 -4.29 20.83
C THR A 163 15.24 -5.60 20.96
N GLY A 164 14.76 -6.50 21.80
CA GLY A 164 15.43 -7.80 21.98
C GLY A 164 15.08 -8.83 20.91
N CYS A 165 13.91 -8.71 20.27
CA CYS A 165 13.51 -9.60 19.17
C CYS A 165 12.58 -8.90 18.17
N VAL A 166 12.78 -9.18 16.90
CA VAL A 166 11.84 -8.82 15.82
C VAL A 166 11.33 -10.09 15.13
N VAL A 167 10.02 -10.28 15.13
CA VAL A 167 9.33 -11.25 14.29
C VAL A 167 8.79 -10.54 13.05
N LEU A 168 9.41 -10.77 11.91
CA LEU A 168 9.08 -10.13 10.63
C LEU A 168 8.25 -11.08 9.77
N VAL A 169 7.00 -10.73 9.50
CA VAL A 169 6.03 -11.61 8.85
C VAL A 169 5.69 -11.14 7.44
N GLY A 170 5.99 -11.96 6.44
CA GLY A 170 5.64 -11.73 5.04
C GLY A 170 6.21 -10.44 4.45
N SER A 171 7.46 -10.11 4.80
CA SER A 171 8.16 -8.92 4.36
C SER A 171 9.57 -9.21 3.86
N ASN A 172 9.84 -8.84 2.62
CA ASN A 172 11.19 -8.83 2.06
C ASN A 172 11.75 -7.41 2.04
N MET A 173 12.16 -6.90 3.21
CA MET A 173 12.67 -5.53 3.37
C MET A 173 13.88 -5.25 2.46
N ALA A 174 14.75 -6.24 2.25
CA ALA A 174 15.92 -6.11 1.39
C ALA A 174 15.58 -5.76 -0.07
N GLU A 175 14.37 -6.07 -0.52
CA GLU A 175 13.90 -5.71 -1.87
C GLU A 175 12.85 -4.61 -1.88
N THR A 176 12.08 -4.44 -0.82
CA THR A 176 11.00 -3.45 -0.76
C THR A 176 11.43 -2.11 -0.20
N MET A 177 12.33 -2.12 0.80
CA MET A 177 12.81 -0.95 1.55
C MET A 177 14.31 -1.09 1.88
N PRO A 178 15.22 -1.29 0.91
CA PRO A 178 16.62 -1.63 1.19
C PRO A 178 17.32 -0.78 2.25
N PRO A 179 17.14 0.56 2.32
CA PRO A 179 17.77 1.36 3.36
C PRO A 179 17.34 1.01 4.81
N ALA A 180 16.15 0.39 4.97
CA ALA A 180 15.68 -0.03 6.30
C ALA A 180 16.33 -1.34 6.80
N VAL A 181 17.01 -2.10 5.93
CA VAL A 181 17.74 -3.32 6.34
C VAL A 181 18.80 -3.02 7.40
N ARG A 182 19.34 -1.80 7.39
CA ARG A 182 20.27 -1.34 8.44
C ARG A 182 19.72 -1.53 9.86
N TYR A 183 18.43 -1.29 10.08
CA TYR A 183 17.82 -1.45 11.39
C TYR A 183 17.82 -2.92 11.85
N LEU A 184 17.69 -3.87 10.91
CA LEU A 184 17.79 -5.29 11.21
C LEU A 184 19.25 -5.72 11.48
N ASN A 185 20.21 -5.12 10.77
CA ASN A 185 21.63 -5.38 11.03
C ASN A 185 22.05 -4.82 12.40
N GLU A 186 21.70 -3.56 12.68
CA GLU A 186 21.96 -2.91 13.97
C GLU A 186 21.25 -3.66 15.12
N LEU A 187 20.06 -4.21 14.94
CA LEU A 187 19.38 -5.09 15.91
C LEU A 187 20.27 -6.26 16.29
N ARG A 188 20.83 -6.98 15.32
CA ARG A 188 21.67 -8.15 15.54
C ARG A 188 23.02 -7.78 16.14
N GLU A 189 23.61 -6.67 15.69
CA GLU A 189 24.85 -6.11 16.27
C GLU A 189 24.68 -5.75 17.75
N ASN A 190 23.49 -5.32 18.15
CA ASN A 190 23.12 -5.03 19.54
C ASN A 190 22.71 -6.27 20.34
N GLY A 191 22.82 -7.49 19.77
CA GLY A 191 22.49 -8.74 20.43
C GLY A 191 21.01 -9.14 20.38
N GLY A 192 20.18 -8.40 19.66
CA GLY A 192 18.78 -8.77 19.38
C GLY A 192 18.69 -9.88 18.33
N THR A 193 17.54 -10.54 18.27
CA THR A 193 17.28 -11.68 17.37
C THR A 193 16.25 -11.33 16.30
N LEU A 194 16.39 -11.95 15.11
CA LEU A 194 15.50 -11.77 13.98
C LEU A 194 14.85 -13.11 13.59
N VAL A 195 13.54 -13.21 13.73
CA VAL A 195 12.72 -14.30 13.20
C VAL A 195 12.04 -13.81 11.92
N VAL A 196 12.22 -14.51 10.80
CA VAL A 196 11.54 -14.18 9.54
C VAL A 196 10.56 -15.28 9.16
N ILE A 197 9.34 -14.90 8.87
CA ILE A 197 8.26 -15.79 8.42
C ILE A 197 7.91 -15.43 6.98
N ASP A 198 8.33 -16.27 6.03
CA ASP A 198 8.10 -16.09 4.59
C ASP A 198 8.18 -17.46 3.89
N PRO A 199 7.26 -17.82 2.98
CA PRO A 199 7.33 -19.09 2.25
C PRO A 199 8.57 -19.23 1.36
N ARG A 200 9.26 -18.11 1.10
CA ARG A 200 10.50 -18.02 0.32
C ARG A 200 11.69 -17.68 1.23
N ARG A 201 12.83 -18.27 0.97
CA ARG A 201 14.09 -17.83 1.56
C ARG A 201 14.61 -16.59 0.81
N THR A 202 13.99 -15.45 1.12
CA THR A 202 14.32 -14.16 0.56
C THR A 202 15.65 -13.62 1.09
N ARG A 203 16.19 -12.57 0.44
CA ARG A 203 17.39 -11.85 0.96
C ARG A 203 17.21 -11.36 2.41
N THR A 204 16.00 -11.06 2.84
CA THR A 204 15.72 -10.71 4.23
C THR A 204 15.72 -11.95 5.12
N ALA A 205 15.18 -13.08 4.64
CA ALA A 205 15.21 -14.34 5.38
C ALA A 205 16.63 -14.92 5.54
N GLU A 206 17.55 -14.57 4.65
CA GLU A 206 18.99 -14.93 4.78
C GLU A 206 19.68 -14.22 5.96
N LEU A 207 19.12 -13.09 6.42
CA LEU A 207 19.62 -12.37 7.60
C LEU A 207 19.06 -12.93 8.91
N ALA A 208 18.04 -13.77 8.87
CA ALA A 208 17.32 -14.25 10.05
C ALA A 208 18.14 -15.25 10.87
N ASP A 209 17.99 -15.18 12.19
CA ASP A 209 18.47 -16.21 13.13
C ASP A 209 17.56 -17.44 13.08
N LEU A 210 16.26 -17.24 12.78
CA LEU A 210 15.30 -18.31 12.52
C LEU A 210 14.40 -17.94 11.33
N HIS A 211 14.35 -18.81 10.30
CA HIS A 211 13.44 -18.68 9.17
C HIS A 211 12.36 -19.76 9.22
N LEU A 212 11.10 -19.33 9.28
CA LEU A 212 9.93 -20.20 9.16
C LEU A 212 9.32 -20.05 7.77
N ALA A 213 9.13 -21.17 7.06
CA ALA A 213 8.59 -21.18 5.70
C ALA A 213 7.19 -21.82 5.65
N PRO A 214 6.11 -21.13 6.08
CA PRO A 214 4.76 -21.68 6.07
C PRO A 214 4.24 -21.84 4.64
N ARG A 215 3.24 -22.70 4.45
CA ARG A 215 2.43 -22.71 3.21
C ARG A 215 1.75 -21.36 3.04
N PRO A 216 1.69 -20.81 1.83
CA PRO A 216 0.90 -19.59 1.56
C PRO A 216 -0.53 -19.71 2.07
N GLY A 217 -1.04 -18.68 2.74
CA GLY A 217 -2.40 -18.68 3.28
C GLY A 217 -2.57 -19.32 4.67
N THR A 218 -1.50 -19.72 5.32
CA THR A 218 -1.58 -20.37 6.66
C THR A 218 -1.03 -19.52 7.80
N ASP A 219 -0.75 -18.24 7.53
CA ASP A 219 -0.20 -17.29 8.52
C ASP A 219 -1.08 -17.16 9.77
N LEU A 220 -2.41 -17.23 9.62
CA LEU A 220 -3.36 -17.20 10.73
C LEU A 220 -3.17 -18.40 11.67
N ALA A 221 -3.05 -19.62 11.10
CA ALA A 221 -2.80 -20.82 11.90
C ALA A 221 -1.47 -20.73 12.65
N LEU A 222 -0.43 -20.18 11.99
CA LEU A 222 0.89 -20.00 12.61
C LEU A 222 0.83 -19.04 13.81
N ALA A 223 0.20 -17.88 13.65
CA ALA A 223 0.03 -16.90 14.72
C ALA A 223 -0.75 -17.48 15.91
N LEU A 224 -1.83 -18.21 15.63
CA LEU A 224 -2.63 -18.88 16.66
C LEU A 224 -1.86 -20.00 17.37
N GLY A 225 -1.02 -20.75 16.64
CA GLY A 225 -0.15 -21.77 17.23
C GLY A 225 0.93 -21.18 18.14
N MET A 226 1.52 -20.06 17.77
CA MET A 226 2.44 -19.33 18.65
C MET A 226 1.73 -18.84 19.91
N LEU A 227 0.53 -18.29 19.80
CA LEU A 227 -0.27 -17.83 20.94
C LEU A 227 -0.72 -19.02 21.82
N HIS A 228 -1.07 -20.18 21.22
CA HIS A 228 -1.35 -21.41 21.97
C HIS A 228 -0.18 -21.81 22.86
N LEU A 229 1.04 -21.80 22.32
CA LEU A 229 2.26 -22.11 23.11
C LEU A 229 2.49 -21.07 24.21
N VAL A 230 2.27 -19.79 23.96
CA VAL A 230 2.35 -18.74 24.99
C VAL A 230 1.41 -19.05 26.15
N VAL A 231 0.19 -19.48 25.87
CA VAL A 231 -0.82 -19.83 26.90
C VAL A 231 -0.39 -21.10 27.65
N THR A 232 -0.04 -22.17 26.93
CA THR A 232 0.22 -23.49 27.53
C THR A 232 1.57 -23.58 28.23
N GLU A 233 2.52 -22.74 27.88
CA GLU A 233 3.84 -22.64 28.53
C GLU A 233 3.86 -21.58 29.66
N GLY A 234 2.71 -20.97 30.00
CA GLY A 234 2.60 -20.00 31.09
C GLY A 234 3.36 -18.68 30.84
N ARG A 235 3.45 -18.24 29.59
CA ARG A 235 4.17 -17.02 29.18
C ARG A 235 3.27 -15.80 29.01
N VAL A 236 2.00 -15.89 29.45
CA VAL A 236 1.04 -14.78 29.43
C VAL A 236 1.41 -13.74 30.50
N ASP A 237 1.42 -12.45 30.13
CA ASP A 237 1.53 -11.35 31.08
C ASP A 237 0.13 -11.07 31.67
N GLU A 238 -0.25 -11.85 32.69
CA GLU A 238 -1.57 -11.80 33.30
C GLU A 238 -1.89 -10.43 33.94
N GLU A 239 -0.88 -9.71 34.41
CA GLU A 239 -1.05 -8.37 34.97
C GLU A 239 -1.43 -7.37 33.89
N PHE A 240 -0.68 -7.36 32.78
CA PHE A 240 -0.97 -6.52 31.63
C PHE A 240 -2.33 -6.83 31.03
N VAL A 241 -2.63 -8.11 30.83
CA VAL A 241 -3.91 -8.56 30.27
C VAL A 241 -5.08 -8.02 31.11
N ARG A 242 -5.02 -8.20 32.42
CA ARG A 242 -6.07 -7.72 33.35
C ARG A 242 -6.18 -6.19 33.37
N ALA A 243 -5.03 -5.47 33.37
CA ALA A 243 -5.01 -4.03 33.55
C ALA A 243 -5.30 -3.26 32.26
N ARG A 244 -4.79 -3.74 31.11
CA ARG A 244 -4.71 -2.97 29.87
C ARG A 244 -5.57 -3.51 28.73
N THR A 245 -6.29 -4.63 28.92
CA THR A 245 -7.02 -5.29 27.82
C THR A 245 -8.45 -5.69 28.18
N ARG A 246 -9.20 -6.11 27.14
CA ARG A 246 -10.51 -6.75 27.22
C ARG A 246 -10.63 -7.89 26.21
N GLY A 247 -11.53 -8.85 26.46
CA GLY A 247 -11.85 -9.94 25.53
C GLY A 247 -10.86 -11.11 25.58
N TRP A 248 -10.04 -11.20 26.63
CA TRP A 248 -9.02 -12.26 26.76
C TRP A 248 -9.61 -13.67 26.82
N GLU A 249 -10.68 -13.89 27.60
CA GLU A 249 -11.22 -15.24 27.80
C GLU A 249 -11.73 -15.86 26.50
N ASP A 250 -12.41 -15.08 25.66
CA ASP A 250 -12.90 -15.56 24.35
C ASP A 250 -11.73 -15.85 23.40
N ALA A 251 -10.72 -14.97 23.35
CA ALA A 251 -9.54 -15.18 22.54
C ALA A 251 -8.72 -16.38 23.00
N ARG A 252 -8.56 -16.57 24.33
CA ARG A 252 -7.92 -17.73 24.94
C ARG A 252 -8.66 -19.03 24.59
N ALA A 253 -9.98 -19.03 24.71
CA ALA A 253 -10.80 -20.20 24.37
C ALA A 253 -10.64 -20.59 22.87
N ALA A 254 -10.70 -19.59 21.98
CA ALA A 254 -10.52 -19.82 20.53
C ALA A 254 -9.14 -20.37 20.17
N VAL A 255 -8.09 -19.90 20.83
CA VAL A 255 -6.71 -20.31 20.51
C VAL A 255 -6.39 -21.75 20.95
N MET A 256 -7.10 -22.30 21.95
CA MET A 256 -6.84 -23.67 22.45
C MET A 256 -7.09 -24.76 21.40
N ALA A 257 -7.85 -24.49 20.35
CA ALA A 257 -8.03 -25.42 19.22
C ALA A 257 -6.81 -25.52 18.27
N HIS A 258 -5.77 -24.71 18.49
CA HIS A 258 -4.62 -24.59 17.58
C HIS A 258 -3.33 -25.16 18.20
N TRP A 259 -3.37 -26.43 18.63
CA TRP A 259 -2.21 -27.10 19.24
C TRP A 259 -1.07 -27.32 18.22
N PRO A 260 0.16 -27.45 18.66
CA PRO A 260 1.35 -27.40 17.81
C PRO A 260 1.35 -28.38 16.63
N GLU A 261 0.93 -29.64 16.82
CA GLU A 261 0.91 -30.67 15.76
C GLU A 261 -0.19 -30.39 14.72
N TYR A 262 -1.31 -29.78 15.11
CA TYR A 262 -2.31 -29.27 14.18
C TYR A 262 -1.72 -28.16 13.30
N VAL A 263 -1.02 -27.21 13.93
CA VAL A 263 -0.38 -26.08 13.24
C VAL A 263 0.72 -26.58 12.29
N GLU A 264 1.56 -27.53 12.70
CA GLU A 264 2.55 -28.16 11.82
C GLU A 264 1.89 -28.78 10.58
N ARG A 265 0.82 -29.54 10.76
CA ARG A 265 0.07 -30.16 9.65
C ARG A 265 -0.48 -29.13 8.68
N VAL A 266 -1.02 -28.01 9.19
CA VAL A 266 -1.61 -26.93 8.37
C VAL A 266 -0.53 -26.12 7.68
N THR A 267 0.50 -25.70 8.41
CA THR A 267 1.49 -24.73 7.93
C THR A 267 2.71 -25.38 7.27
N GLY A 268 3.04 -26.61 7.66
CA GLY A 268 4.28 -27.27 7.30
C GLY A 268 5.49 -26.76 8.09
N VAL A 269 5.29 -25.95 9.14
CA VAL A 269 6.33 -25.52 10.07
C VAL A 269 6.43 -26.52 11.21
N ALA A 270 7.59 -27.10 11.42
CA ALA A 270 7.81 -28.13 12.44
C ALA A 270 7.61 -27.60 13.87
N VAL A 271 7.02 -28.41 14.76
CA VAL A 271 6.77 -28.04 16.16
C VAL A 271 8.03 -27.49 16.86
N PRO A 272 9.25 -28.08 16.72
CA PRO A 272 10.45 -27.51 17.33
C PRO A 272 10.77 -26.09 16.87
N GLN A 273 10.55 -25.79 15.58
CA GLN A 273 10.76 -24.44 15.04
C GLN A 273 9.71 -23.45 15.59
N LEU A 274 8.47 -23.88 15.72
CA LEU A 274 7.39 -23.06 16.30
C LEU A 274 7.70 -22.71 17.76
N ARG A 275 8.14 -23.70 18.57
CA ARG A 275 8.58 -23.47 19.96
C ARG A 275 9.77 -22.53 20.06
N GLU A 276 10.76 -22.69 19.17
CA GLU A 276 11.93 -21.83 19.14
C GLU A 276 11.54 -20.38 18.80
N ALA A 277 10.63 -20.15 17.85
CA ALA A 277 10.11 -18.81 17.55
C ALA A 277 9.41 -18.17 18.77
N VAL A 278 8.61 -18.94 19.50
CA VAL A 278 7.96 -18.48 20.75
C VAL A 278 8.99 -18.17 21.83
N ARG A 279 10.01 -19.03 22.00
CA ARG A 279 11.10 -18.79 22.94
C ARG A 279 11.83 -17.49 22.62
N MET A 280 12.27 -17.30 21.37
CA MET A 280 12.98 -16.09 20.91
C MET A 280 12.14 -14.83 21.10
N PHE A 281 10.82 -14.90 20.91
CA PHE A 281 9.92 -13.77 21.08
C PHE A 281 9.65 -13.44 22.54
N CYS A 282 9.52 -14.45 23.43
CA CYS A 282 9.10 -14.26 24.81
C CYS A 282 10.24 -14.01 25.81
N GLU A 283 11.44 -14.57 25.58
CA GLU A 283 12.56 -14.47 26.52
C GLU A 283 13.12 -13.04 26.67
N PRO A 284 13.31 -12.25 25.60
CA PRO A 284 13.77 -10.88 25.75
C PRO A 284 12.75 -10.01 26.49
N GLU A 285 13.23 -8.94 27.18
CA GLU A 285 12.38 -7.96 27.84
C GLU A 285 11.46 -7.22 26.86
N SER A 286 11.96 -6.97 25.63
CA SER A 286 11.23 -6.29 24.58
C SER A 286 11.20 -7.10 23.28
N ALA A 287 10.08 -7.04 22.55
CA ALA A 287 9.95 -7.70 21.25
C ALA A 287 8.89 -7.02 20.38
N MET A 288 9.09 -7.10 19.07
CA MET A 288 8.18 -6.55 18.06
C MET A 288 7.71 -7.62 17.09
N VAL A 289 6.43 -7.54 16.68
CA VAL A 289 5.90 -8.22 15.51
C VAL A 289 5.68 -7.19 14.41
N LEU A 290 6.33 -7.37 13.28
CA LEU A 290 6.21 -6.49 12.10
C LEU A 290 5.60 -7.26 10.94
N THR A 291 4.35 -6.95 10.56
CA THR A 291 3.72 -7.57 9.40
C THR A 291 3.90 -6.73 8.13
N ALA A 292 3.76 -7.40 7.00
CA ALA A 292 3.64 -6.76 5.70
C ALA A 292 2.64 -7.52 4.81
N ARG A 293 2.76 -7.38 3.50
CA ARG A 293 1.72 -7.86 2.56
C ARG A 293 1.48 -9.37 2.57
N GLY A 294 2.43 -10.19 3.00
CA GLY A 294 2.25 -11.65 3.05
C GLY A 294 0.99 -12.07 3.81
N PRO A 295 0.89 -11.81 5.12
CA PRO A 295 -0.24 -12.19 5.96
C PRO A 295 -1.49 -11.31 5.73
N GLU A 296 -1.32 -10.11 5.16
CA GLU A 296 -2.38 -9.11 5.07
C GLU A 296 -3.24 -9.20 3.80
N GLN A 297 -2.62 -9.56 2.65
CA GLN A 297 -3.30 -9.65 1.36
C GLN A 297 -3.94 -11.04 1.16
N GLN A 298 -4.81 -11.39 2.10
CA GLN A 298 -5.57 -12.65 2.14
C GLN A 298 -7.04 -12.36 2.46
N SER A 299 -7.93 -13.26 2.07
CA SER A 299 -9.37 -13.17 2.37
C SER A 299 -9.71 -13.26 3.87
N LYS A 300 -8.72 -13.48 4.70
CA LYS A 300 -8.75 -13.50 6.17
C LYS A 300 -7.64 -12.64 6.78
N GLY A 301 -7.18 -11.63 6.03
CA GLY A 301 -6.06 -10.78 6.42
C GLY A 301 -6.30 -10.02 7.72
N THR A 302 -7.52 -9.55 7.97
CA THR A 302 -7.88 -8.86 9.22
C THR A 302 -7.77 -9.79 10.43
N ASP A 303 -8.27 -11.03 10.33
CA ASP A 303 -8.15 -12.03 11.40
C ASP A 303 -6.69 -12.43 11.63
N THR A 304 -5.91 -12.55 10.54
CA THR A 304 -4.48 -12.86 10.63
C THR A 304 -3.71 -11.76 11.38
N VAL A 305 -3.98 -10.50 11.07
CA VAL A 305 -3.42 -9.36 11.80
C VAL A 305 -3.88 -9.35 13.25
N GLY A 306 -5.17 -9.60 13.50
CA GLY A 306 -5.73 -9.72 14.84
C GLY A 306 -5.03 -10.78 15.69
N ALA A 307 -4.68 -11.94 15.10
CA ALA A 307 -3.94 -12.98 15.79
C ALA A 307 -2.51 -12.56 16.17
N TRP A 308 -1.79 -11.85 15.29
CA TRP A 308 -0.48 -11.28 15.60
C TRP A 308 -0.54 -10.19 16.68
N ILE A 309 -1.59 -9.35 16.65
CA ILE A 309 -1.84 -8.37 17.71
C ILE A 309 -2.14 -9.07 19.03
N ASN A 310 -2.97 -10.11 19.02
CA ASN A 310 -3.27 -10.91 20.22
C ASN A 310 -2.01 -11.51 20.85
N LEU A 311 -1.05 -11.96 20.05
CA LEU A 311 0.25 -12.43 20.54
C LEU A 311 1.01 -11.32 21.31
N CYS A 312 1.04 -10.10 20.76
CA CYS A 312 1.66 -8.96 21.42
C CYS A 312 0.91 -8.53 22.68
N LEU A 313 -0.42 -8.61 22.68
CA LEU A 313 -1.25 -8.28 23.85
C LEU A 313 -1.08 -9.31 24.98
N ALA A 314 -1.13 -10.61 24.65
CA ALA A 314 -1.02 -11.68 25.65
C ALA A 314 0.34 -11.67 26.35
N THR A 315 1.40 -11.24 25.66
CA THR A 315 2.77 -11.16 26.19
C THR A 315 3.13 -9.77 26.75
N GLY A 316 2.14 -8.87 26.88
CA GLY A 316 2.36 -7.52 27.39
C GLY A 316 3.26 -6.62 26.53
N ARG A 317 3.42 -6.92 25.24
CA ARG A 317 4.33 -6.19 24.35
C ARG A 317 3.70 -4.93 23.77
N ALA A 318 2.38 -4.89 23.55
CA ALA A 318 1.72 -3.72 22.96
C ALA A 318 1.66 -2.55 23.94
N GLY A 319 1.96 -1.33 23.47
CA GLY A 319 1.93 -0.13 24.30
C GLY A 319 3.03 -0.04 25.36
N ARG A 320 4.18 -0.69 25.11
CA ARG A 320 5.41 -0.56 25.90
C ARG A 320 6.56 -0.05 25.03
N PRO A 321 7.55 0.66 25.60
CA PRO A 321 8.75 1.06 24.86
C PRO A 321 9.43 -0.13 24.20
N LEU A 322 9.97 0.06 23.01
CA LEU A 322 10.73 -0.94 22.24
C LEU A 322 9.97 -2.24 21.95
N SER A 323 8.65 -2.22 22.03
CA SER A 323 7.82 -3.42 21.90
C SER A 323 6.51 -3.12 21.17
N GLY A 324 5.89 -4.13 20.58
CA GLY A 324 4.54 -4.05 20.04
C GLY A 324 4.34 -4.66 18.67
N TYR A 325 3.17 -4.41 18.13
CA TYR A 325 2.80 -4.76 16.76
C TYR A 325 2.92 -3.55 15.85
N GLY A 326 3.45 -3.72 14.65
CA GLY A 326 3.50 -2.71 13.62
C GLY A 326 3.30 -3.28 12.21
N CYS A 327 2.81 -2.44 11.30
CA CYS A 327 2.68 -2.78 9.88
C CYS A 327 3.65 -1.97 9.03
N LEU A 328 4.44 -2.65 8.20
CA LEU A 328 5.34 -2.02 7.25
C LEU A 328 4.57 -1.54 6.01
N THR A 329 4.07 -0.31 6.03
CA THR A 329 3.39 0.33 4.89
C THR A 329 4.28 0.31 3.65
N GLY A 330 3.72 0.10 2.46
CA GLY A 330 4.51 -0.08 1.23
C GLY A 330 4.64 1.15 0.35
N GLN A 331 3.53 1.84 0.08
CA GLN A 331 3.47 2.95 -0.87
C GLN A 331 3.93 4.26 -0.24
N GLY A 332 4.43 5.19 -1.06
CA GLY A 332 5.03 6.45 -0.65
C GLY A 332 4.19 7.25 0.33
N ASN A 333 2.92 7.45 0.05
CA ASN A 333 1.97 8.09 0.96
C ASN A 333 0.79 7.16 1.31
N GLY A 334 1.07 5.86 1.44
CA GLY A 334 0.04 4.88 1.81
C GLY A 334 -0.54 5.10 3.21
N GLN A 335 0.20 5.75 4.09
CA GLN A 335 -0.26 6.17 5.41
C GLN A 335 -1.20 7.38 5.29
N GLY A 336 -0.73 8.51 4.78
CA GLY A 336 -1.51 9.74 4.68
C GLY A 336 -2.73 9.64 3.77
N GLY A 337 -2.62 8.88 2.66
CA GLY A 337 -3.75 8.69 1.75
C GLY A 337 -4.99 8.07 2.39
N ARG A 338 -4.83 7.22 3.43
CA ARG A 338 -5.97 6.65 4.17
C ARG A 338 -6.46 7.51 5.33
N GLU A 339 -5.67 8.50 5.74
CA GLU A 339 -6.01 9.39 6.86
C GLU A 339 -6.97 10.51 6.45
N HIS A 340 -6.92 10.92 5.17
CA HIS A 340 -7.50 12.18 4.72
C HIS A 340 -8.64 12.07 3.70
N GLY A 341 -9.40 10.97 3.71
CA GLY A 341 -10.73 10.94 3.12
C GLY A 341 -10.86 10.46 1.68
N GLN A 342 -9.81 9.87 1.06
CA GLN A 342 -9.99 9.20 -0.24
C GLN A 342 -10.48 7.75 -0.13
N LYS A 343 -10.65 7.19 1.08
CA LYS A 343 -11.30 5.89 1.29
C LYS A 343 -12.82 5.98 1.21
N ALA A 344 -13.43 4.90 0.77
CA ALA A 344 -14.87 4.79 0.56
C ALA A 344 -15.72 5.08 1.80
N ASP A 345 -15.19 4.82 2.98
CA ASP A 345 -15.89 4.77 4.27
C ASP A 345 -15.42 5.83 5.28
N GLN A 346 -14.48 6.72 4.87
CA GLN A 346 -13.83 7.64 5.80
C GLN A 346 -13.80 9.10 5.31
N LEU A 347 -13.80 10.00 6.28
CA LEU A 347 -13.54 11.42 6.18
C LEU A 347 -12.14 11.75 6.72
N PRO A 348 -11.62 12.98 6.53
CA PRO A 348 -10.34 13.40 7.09
C PRO A 348 -10.22 13.15 8.60
N GLY A 349 -9.00 12.83 9.07
CA GLY A 349 -8.71 12.55 10.47
C GLY A 349 -9.17 11.17 10.94
N TYR A 350 -9.31 10.18 10.04
CA TYR A 350 -9.88 8.85 10.32
C TYR A 350 -11.34 8.86 10.78
N ARG A 351 -12.07 9.94 10.56
CA ARG A 351 -13.49 10.04 10.90
C ARG A 351 -14.33 9.13 10.01
N LYS A 352 -15.36 8.50 10.59
CA LYS A 352 -16.27 7.62 9.84
C LYS A 352 -17.40 8.43 9.19
N LEU A 353 -17.70 8.14 7.94
CA LEU A 353 -18.86 8.70 7.23
C LEU A 353 -20.21 8.37 7.89
N THR A 354 -20.28 7.30 8.68
CA THR A 354 -21.47 6.88 9.41
C THR A 354 -21.66 7.59 10.76
N ASP A 355 -20.69 8.39 11.21
CA ASP A 355 -20.77 9.16 12.44
C ASP A 355 -21.33 10.56 12.17
N PRO A 356 -22.50 10.92 12.70
CA PRO A 356 -23.12 12.23 12.49
C PRO A 356 -22.25 13.40 12.98
N ALA A 357 -21.52 13.23 14.09
CA ALA A 357 -20.64 14.27 14.63
C ALA A 357 -19.43 14.52 13.71
N ALA A 358 -18.84 13.43 13.19
CA ALA A 358 -17.78 13.51 12.19
C ALA A 358 -18.23 14.20 10.90
N ARG A 359 -19.44 13.88 10.41
CA ARG A 359 -20.02 14.53 9.23
C ARG A 359 -20.24 16.02 9.49
N ALA A 360 -20.84 16.40 10.60
CA ALA A 360 -21.09 17.78 10.95
C ALA A 360 -19.79 18.60 11.06
N HIS A 361 -18.73 18.05 11.68
CA HIS A 361 -17.44 18.69 11.79
C HIS A 361 -16.82 18.98 10.40
N VAL A 362 -16.71 17.95 9.58
CA VAL A 362 -16.05 18.07 8.26
C VAL A 362 -16.88 18.91 7.30
N ALA A 363 -18.21 18.78 7.31
CA ALA A 363 -19.12 19.61 6.51
C ALA A 363 -19.02 21.10 6.90
N GLY A 364 -18.88 21.39 8.20
CA GLY A 364 -18.64 22.77 8.69
C GLY A 364 -17.33 23.35 8.15
N VAL A 365 -16.25 22.58 8.10
CA VAL A 365 -14.97 23.02 7.50
C VAL A 365 -15.11 23.22 5.98
N TRP A 366 -15.83 22.34 5.29
CA TRP A 366 -16.06 22.43 3.84
C TRP A 366 -17.11 23.48 3.45
N GLY A 367 -17.86 24.01 4.40
CA GLY A 367 -18.93 24.99 4.15
C GLY A 367 -20.12 24.40 3.41
N VAL A 368 -20.47 23.13 3.68
CA VAL A 368 -21.58 22.41 3.04
C VAL A 368 -22.55 21.85 4.10
N ASP A 369 -23.75 21.51 3.67
CA ASP A 369 -24.72 20.83 4.53
C ASP A 369 -24.23 19.40 4.85
N PRO A 370 -24.16 18.97 6.13
CA PRO A 370 -23.80 17.61 6.50
C PRO A 370 -24.66 16.53 5.81
N ASP A 371 -25.92 16.80 5.56
CA ASP A 371 -26.85 15.88 4.91
C ASP A 371 -26.59 15.75 3.40
N SER A 372 -25.91 16.72 2.79
CA SER A 372 -25.49 16.64 1.39
C SER A 372 -24.34 15.67 1.13
N LEU A 373 -23.58 15.29 2.16
CA LEU A 373 -22.48 14.35 2.01
C LEU A 373 -23.02 12.93 1.76
N PRO A 374 -22.50 12.18 0.76
CA PRO A 374 -22.92 10.82 0.53
C PRO A 374 -22.49 9.89 1.68
N GLY A 375 -23.12 8.73 1.79
CA GLY A 375 -22.73 7.66 2.69
C GLY A 375 -21.48 6.92 2.21
N PRO A 376 -21.08 5.82 2.91
CA PRO A 376 -20.00 4.94 2.48
C PRO A 376 -20.28 4.30 1.12
N GLY A 377 -19.26 4.26 0.25
CA GLY A 377 -19.33 3.66 -1.07
C GLY A 377 -18.69 2.27 -1.15
N ARG A 378 -18.48 1.79 -2.38
CA ARG A 378 -17.81 0.53 -2.68
C ARG A 378 -16.32 0.61 -2.38
N SER A 379 -15.74 -0.50 -1.88
CA SER A 379 -14.28 -0.62 -1.77
C SER A 379 -13.62 -0.69 -3.15
N ALA A 380 -12.31 -0.48 -3.21
CA ALA A 380 -11.57 -0.36 -4.46
C ALA A 380 -11.84 -1.49 -5.47
N TYR A 381 -11.84 -2.76 -5.07
CA TYR A 381 -12.13 -3.84 -6.02
C TYR A 381 -13.61 -3.90 -6.39
N GLU A 382 -14.52 -3.68 -5.44
CA GLU A 382 -15.96 -3.62 -5.71
C GLU A 382 -16.32 -2.47 -6.66
N LEU A 383 -15.66 -1.32 -6.50
CA LEU A 383 -15.77 -0.19 -7.43
C LEU A 383 -15.30 -0.57 -8.83
N LEU A 384 -14.11 -1.18 -8.96
CA LEU A 384 -13.58 -1.63 -10.25
C LEU A 384 -14.43 -2.73 -10.91
N ASP A 385 -15.03 -3.62 -10.13
CA ASP A 385 -15.94 -4.65 -10.65
C ASP A 385 -17.28 -4.06 -11.11
N ALA A 386 -17.74 -2.95 -10.50
CA ALA A 386 -18.98 -2.27 -10.86
C ALA A 386 -18.90 -1.40 -12.13
N LEU A 387 -17.69 -1.16 -12.68
CA LEU A 387 -17.49 -0.33 -13.87
C LEU A 387 -18.25 -0.87 -15.10
N GLY A 388 -18.84 0.03 -15.89
CA GLY A 388 -19.64 -0.30 -17.07
C GLY A 388 -21.02 -0.91 -16.74
N ARG A 389 -21.37 -0.96 -15.45
CA ARG A 389 -22.70 -1.37 -14.95
C ARG A 389 -23.31 -0.25 -14.12
N ASP A 390 -23.04 -0.25 -12.82
CA ASP A 390 -23.56 0.76 -11.89
C ASP A 390 -22.71 2.03 -11.94
N VAL A 391 -21.39 1.90 -12.13
CA VAL A 391 -20.45 3.02 -12.31
C VAL A 391 -20.10 3.11 -13.79
N ARG A 392 -20.44 4.21 -14.42
CA ARG A 392 -20.37 4.39 -15.87
C ARG A 392 -19.33 5.42 -16.32
N ALA A 393 -18.95 6.34 -15.44
CA ALA A 393 -17.82 7.25 -15.65
C ALA A 393 -16.81 7.12 -14.52
N LEU A 394 -15.51 7.23 -14.83
CA LEU A 394 -14.45 7.13 -13.84
C LEU A 394 -13.40 8.22 -14.05
N LEU A 395 -13.03 8.89 -12.95
CA LEU A 395 -11.82 9.71 -12.85
C LEU A 395 -10.75 8.95 -12.07
N VAL A 396 -9.60 8.68 -12.70
CA VAL A 396 -8.44 8.04 -12.07
C VAL A 396 -7.35 9.08 -11.86
N MET A 397 -6.78 9.15 -10.64
CA MET A 397 -5.64 10.02 -10.33
C MET A 397 -4.52 9.25 -9.65
N GLY A 398 -3.34 9.20 -10.28
CA GLY A 398 -2.13 8.61 -9.70
C GLY A 398 -2.21 7.09 -9.46
N SER A 399 -2.96 6.35 -10.28
CA SER A 399 -3.12 4.90 -10.15
C SER A 399 -3.17 4.19 -11.51
N ASN A 400 -2.72 2.91 -11.53
CA ASN A 400 -2.71 2.07 -12.74
C ASN A 400 -3.38 0.71 -12.47
N PRO A 401 -4.72 0.67 -12.30
CA PRO A 401 -5.46 -0.54 -11.96
C PRO A 401 -5.37 -1.66 -13.00
N VAL A 402 -5.13 -1.37 -14.28
CA VAL A 402 -4.89 -2.39 -15.33
C VAL A 402 -3.77 -3.36 -14.96
N VAL A 403 -2.74 -2.88 -14.23
CA VAL A 403 -1.62 -3.74 -13.80
C VAL A 403 -1.77 -4.15 -12.33
N SER A 404 -2.26 -3.26 -11.48
CA SER A 404 -2.21 -3.42 -10.02
C SER A 404 -3.42 -4.12 -9.39
N ALA A 405 -4.57 -4.17 -10.06
CA ALA A 405 -5.76 -4.82 -9.52
C ALA A 405 -5.71 -6.34 -9.66
N PRO A 406 -6.34 -7.11 -8.74
CA PRO A 406 -6.48 -8.56 -8.92
C PRO A 406 -7.42 -8.87 -10.09
N ARG A 407 -7.28 -10.07 -10.69
CA ARG A 407 -8.04 -10.46 -11.87
C ARG A 407 -7.95 -9.41 -12.98
N ALA A 408 -6.72 -8.97 -13.27
CA ALA A 408 -6.43 -7.75 -14.03
C ALA A 408 -7.08 -7.71 -15.43
N ALA A 409 -7.17 -8.83 -16.13
CA ALA A 409 -7.86 -8.89 -17.44
C ALA A 409 -9.36 -8.56 -17.35
N HIS A 410 -10.02 -8.98 -16.25
CA HIS A 410 -11.41 -8.62 -16.00
C HIS A 410 -11.54 -7.11 -15.71
N VAL A 411 -10.68 -6.56 -14.87
CA VAL A 411 -10.68 -5.12 -14.55
C VAL A 411 -10.41 -4.28 -15.81
N GLU A 412 -9.49 -4.71 -16.66
CA GLU A 412 -9.25 -4.08 -17.96
C GLU A 412 -10.51 -4.09 -18.83
N GLY A 413 -11.21 -5.23 -18.92
CA GLY A 413 -12.49 -5.34 -19.61
C GLY A 413 -13.57 -4.41 -19.05
N ARG A 414 -13.60 -4.24 -17.72
CA ARG A 414 -14.49 -3.29 -17.04
C ARG A 414 -14.17 -1.84 -17.38
N LEU A 415 -12.90 -1.44 -17.35
CA LEU A 415 -12.47 -0.10 -17.76
C LEU A 415 -12.86 0.21 -19.21
N ARG A 416 -12.71 -0.76 -20.13
CA ARG A 416 -13.13 -0.62 -21.53
C ARG A 416 -14.65 -0.52 -21.73
N SER A 417 -15.46 -0.95 -20.77
CA SER A 417 -16.92 -0.89 -20.81
C SER A 417 -17.52 0.38 -20.20
N LEU A 418 -16.69 1.32 -19.74
CA LEU A 418 -17.15 2.62 -19.27
C LEU A 418 -17.70 3.48 -20.43
N ASP A 419 -18.67 4.31 -20.12
CA ASP A 419 -19.16 5.36 -21.03
C ASP A 419 -18.17 6.54 -21.12
N PHE A 420 -17.37 6.74 -20.06
CA PHE A 420 -16.35 7.78 -20.01
C PHE A 420 -15.24 7.47 -19.01
N LEU A 421 -13.99 7.60 -19.43
CA LEU A 421 -12.79 7.41 -18.60
C LEU A 421 -11.85 8.62 -18.74
N ALA A 422 -11.57 9.30 -17.63
CA ALA A 422 -10.52 10.31 -17.53
C ALA A 422 -9.40 9.82 -16.61
N VAL A 423 -8.14 10.03 -17.01
CA VAL A 423 -6.98 9.63 -16.23
C VAL A 423 -6.01 10.80 -16.11
N ALA A 424 -5.71 11.20 -14.87
CA ALA A 424 -4.61 12.11 -14.54
C ALA A 424 -3.38 11.29 -14.14
N ASP A 425 -2.34 11.36 -14.94
CA ASP A 425 -1.11 10.58 -14.74
C ASP A 425 0.12 11.37 -15.23
N VAL A 426 1.27 10.99 -14.77
CA VAL A 426 2.56 11.58 -15.14
C VAL A 426 3.16 10.92 -16.39
N VAL A 427 2.75 9.70 -16.70
CA VAL A 427 3.17 8.93 -17.88
C VAL A 427 1.95 8.31 -18.56
N LEU A 428 2.08 7.93 -19.82
CA LEU A 428 1.05 7.13 -20.49
C LEU A 428 1.12 5.69 -19.95
N SER A 429 0.45 5.47 -18.81
CA SER A 429 0.32 4.14 -18.21
C SER A 429 -0.68 3.28 -18.95
N GLU A 430 -0.73 1.97 -18.65
CA GLU A 430 -1.66 1.03 -19.27
C GLU A 430 -3.14 1.44 -19.04
N THR A 431 -3.43 2.07 -17.89
CA THR A 431 -4.77 2.62 -17.62
C THR A 431 -5.01 3.91 -18.40
N ALA A 432 -4.03 4.82 -18.44
CA ALA A 432 -4.13 6.05 -19.22
C ALA A 432 -4.30 5.77 -20.73
N ALA A 433 -3.68 4.72 -21.24
CA ALA A 433 -3.84 4.30 -22.65
C ALA A 433 -5.27 3.87 -23.00
N LEU A 434 -6.12 3.53 -22.03
CA LEU A 434 -7.54 3.20 -22.23
C LEU A 434 -8.46 4.44 -22.17
N ALA A 435 -7.99 5.57 -21.65
CA ALA A 435 -8.81 6.73 -21.33
C ALA A 435 -9.35 7.45 -22.57
N ASP A 436 -10.48 8.14 -22.41
CA ASP A 436 -11.00 9.10 -23.36
C ASP A 436 -10.25 10.43 -23.26
N VAL A 437 -9.84 10.79 -22.04
CA VAL A 437 -9.02 11.99 -21.78
C VAL A 437 -7.89 11.66 -20.82
N VAL A 438 -6.66 12.05 -21.19
CA VAL A 438 -5.47 11.94 -20.33
C VAL A 438 -4.99 13.34 -19.97
N LEU A 439 -4.84 13.59 -18.68
CA LEU A 439 -4.41 14.86 -18.12
C LEU A 439 -2.99 14.73 -17.56
N PRO A 440 -1.98 15.43 -18.13
CA PRO A 440 -0.62 15.38 -17.65
C PRO A 440 -0.48 16.17 -16.35
N VAL A 441 -0.04 15.50 -15.27
CA VAL A 441 0.11 16.12 -13.95
C VAL A 441 1.55 16.21 -13.50
N THR A 442 1.79 17.05 -12.47
CA THR A 442 3.12 17.29 -11.91
C THR A 442 3.75 16.01 -11.34
N GLN A 443 5.05 15.89 -11.54
CA GLN A 443 5.90 14.90 -10.88
C GLN A 443 6.27 15.35 -9.46
N TRP A 444 6.65 14.40 -8.66
CA TRP A 444 6.99 14.57 -7.25
C TRP A 444 7.98 15.71 -6.91
N ALA A 445 8.92 16.02 -7.80
CA ALA A 445 9.91 17.08 -7.62
C ALA A 445 9.43 18.45 -8.14
N GLU A 446 8.32 18.49 -8.85
CA GLU A 446 7.74 19.67 -9.50
C GLU A 446 6.64 20.34 -8.66
N GLU A 447 6.37 19.80 -7.48
CA GLU A 447 5.30 20.27 -6.61
C GLU A 447 5.73 20.31 -5.14
N THR A 448 5.04 21.11 -4.36
CA THR A 448 5.09 21.10 -2.89
C THR A 448 3.89 20.36 -2.35
N GLY A 449 4.06 19.65 -1.24
CA GLY A 449 2.98 18.96 -0.55
C GLY A 449 3.51 18.04 0.54
N THR A 450 2.63 17.59 1.41
CA THR A 450 3.01 16.71 2.52
C THR A 450 2.78 15.24 2.23
N VAL A 451 3.56 14.40 2.88
CA VAL A 451 3.42 12.94 2.85
C VAL A 451 3.61 12.39 4.26
N THR A 452 2.99 11.27 4.57
CA THR A 452 3.13 10.62 5.87
C THR A 452 3.91 9.31 5.72
N SER A 453 5.02 9.18 6.43
CA SER A 453 5.87 7.98 6.44
C SER A 453 5.19 6.80 7.15
N LEU A 454 5.79 5.60 7.05
CA LEU A 454 5.27 4.40 7.71
C LEU A 454 5.25 4.46 9.24
N GLU A 455 6.01 5.37 9.84
CA GLU A 455 6.06 5.58 11.29
C GLU A 455 5.12 6.71 11.77
N GLY A 456 4.31 7.28 10.85
CA GLY A 456 3.39 8.39 11.18
C GLY A 456 4.06 9.76 11.25
N ARG A 457 5.25 9.92 10.71
CA ARG A 457 5.92 11.22 10.58
C ARG A 457 5.41 11.92 9.33
N VAL A 458 4.81 13.07 9.47
CA VAL A 458 4.39 13.96 8.37
C VAL A 458 5.61 14.74 7.92
N LEU A 459 5.87 14.73 6.62
CA LEU A 459 7.06 15.32 5.99
C LEU A 459 6.64 16.27 4.88
N LEU A 460 7.36 17.37 4.72
CA LEU A 460 7.15 18.30 3.62
C LEU A 460 8.10 17.99 2.45
N ARG A 461 7.52 17.67 1.31
CA ARG A 461 8.23 17.62 0.04
C ARG A 461 8.14 18.97 -0.63
N ARG A 462 9.28 19.59 -0.92
CA ARG A 462 9.32 20.92 -1.53
C ARG A 462 9.60 20.82 -3.03
N ARG A 463 8.94 21.66 -3.80
CA ARG A 463 9.22 21.81 -5.23
C ARG A 463 10.67 22.18 -5.46
N ALA A 464 11.36 21.43 -6.30
CA ALA A 464 12.75 21.62 -6.67
C ALA A 464 12.95 21.92 -8.15
N VAL A 465 11.94 21.60 -8.98
CA VAL A 465 12.00 21.72 -10.44
C VAL A 465 10.74 22.42 -10.92
N THR A 466 10.88 23.26 -11.94
CA THR A 466 9.71 23.84 -12.64
C THR A 466 9.10 22.76 -13.53
N PRO A 467 7.77 22.50 -13.45
CA PRO A 467 7.12 21.59 -14.37
C PRO A 467 7.18 22.13 -15.80
N PRO A 468 7.12 21.28 -16.83
CA PRO A 468 6.94 21.73 -18.22
C PRO A 468 5.66 22.56 -18.40
N ASP A 469 5.66 23.49 -19.34
CA ASP A 469 4.55 24.46 -19.56
C ASP A 469 3.18 23.79 -19.79
N GLY A 470 3.15 22.60 -20.36
CA GLY A 470 1.90 21.87 -20.63
C GLY A 470 1.37 21.01 -19.47
N VAL A 471 1.97 21.12 -18.28
CA VAL A 471 1.65 20.26 -17.11
C VAL A 471 1.00 21.10 -16.01
N ARG A 472 -0.03 20.56 -15.35
CA ARG A 472 -0.72 21.18 -14.21
C ARG A 472 -0.63 20.28 -12.97
N SER A 473 -0.74 20.86 -11.79
CA SER A 473 -0.86 20.05 -10.57
C SER A 473 -2.25 19.39 -10.49
N ASP A 474 -2.36 18.27 -9.77
CA ASP A 474 -3.67 17.64 -9.54
C ASP A 474 -4.65 18.59 -8.82
N LEU A 475 -4.14 19.47 -7.95
CA LEU A 475 -4.97 20.48 -7.26
C LEU A 475 -5.53 21.53 -8.25
N GLU A 476 -4.73 21.98 -9.22
CA GLU A 476 -5.21 22.86 -10.30
C GLU A 476 -6.27 22.17 -11.16
N VAL A 477 -6.06 20.88 -11.49
CA VAL A 477 -7.04 20.08 -12.23
C VAL A 477 -8.36 19.98 -11.45
N LEU A 478 -8.30 19.67 -10.15
CA LEU A 478 -9.51 19.58 -9.31
C LEU A 478 -10.22 20.92 -9.19
N ARG A 479 -9.49 22.04 -9.02
CA ARG A 479 -10.06 23.40 -8.99
C ARG A 479 -10.80 23.73 -10.27
N GLU A 480 -10.19 23.49 -11.42
CA GLU A 480 -10.81 23.83 -12.70
C GLU A 480 -12.00 22.93 -13.05
N LEU A 481 -11.93 21.65 -12.70
CA LEU A 481 -13.07 20.75 -12.85
C LEU A 481 -14.21 21.12 -11.92
N SER A 482 -13.93 21.51 -10.66
CA SER A 482 -14.97 21.92 -9.72
C SER A 482 -15.72 23.16 -10.22
N GLY A 483 -15.02 24.17 -10.74
CA GLY A 483 -15.64 25.36 -11.35
C GLY A 483 -16.51 25.00 -12.55
N ARG A 484 -16.02 24.16 -13.47
CA ARG A 484 -16.80 23.71 -14.64
C ARG A 484 -18.02 22.84 -14.29
N LEU A 485 -18.01 22.21 -13.12
CA LEU A 485 -19.13 21.41 -12.59
C LEU A 485 -20.05 22.19 -11.64
N GLY A 486 -19.88 23.53 -11.56
CA GLY A 486 -20.75 24.44 -10.83
C GLY A 486 -20.37 24.72 -9.37
N VAL A 487 -19.16 24.30 -8.93
CA VAL A 487 -18.63 24.58 -7.59
C VAL A 487 -17.38 25.46 -7.72
N GLU A 488 -17.58 26.79 -7.68
CA GLU A 488 -16.51 27.77 -7.94
C GLU A 488 -15.56 27.99 -6.75
N LYS A 489 -15.97 27.67 -5.53
CA LYS A 489 -15.26 27.98 -4.29
C LYS A 489 -14.91 26.71 -3.52
N GLY A 490 -13.93 26.83 -2.63
CA GLY A 490 -13.55 25.74 -1.72
C GLY A 490 -12.55 24.73 -2.29
N PHE A 491 -11.97 24.99 -3.47
CA PHE A 491 -10.93 24.16 -4.08
C PHE A 491 -9.70 25.01 -4.43
N PRO A 492 -8.89 25.44 -3.45
CA PRO A 492 -7.64 26.14 -3.75
C PRO A 492 -6.66 25.21 -4.46
N ALA A 493 -5.79 25.80 -5.30
CA ALA A 493 -4.71 25.06 -5.96
C ALA A 493 -3.38 25.19 -5.20
N ASP A 494 -3.27 26.12 -4.28
CA ASP A 494 -2.11 26.25 -3.41
C ASP A 494 -2.10 25.11 -2.38
N PRO A 495 -1.03 24.29 -2.32
CA PRO A 495 -1.00 23.13 -1.42
C PRO A 495 -1.00 23.52 0.06
N GLU A 496 -0.44 24.68 0.44
CA GLU A 496 -0.45 25.12 1.83
C GLU A 496 -1.85 25.53 2.28
N GLU A 497 -2.62 26.23 1.42
CA GLU A 497 -4.04 26.55 1.68
C GLU A 497 -4.88 25.29 1.85
N VAL A 498 -4.64 24.26 1.02
CA VAL A 498 -5.32 22.95 1.13
C VAL A 498 -4.92 22.26 2.44
N PHE A 499 -3.65 22.32 2.82
CA PHE A 499 -3.16 21.73 4.07
C PHE A 499 -3.74 22.42 5.31
N GLU A 500 -3.89 23.73 5.29
CA GLU A 500 -4.54 24.48 6.38
C GLU A 500 -6.03 24.11 6.53
N GLU A 501 -6.73 23.81 5.44
CA GLU A 501 -8.08 23.27 5.51
C GLU A 501 -8.09 21.83 6.05
N LEU A 502 -7.14 20.99 5.62
CA LEU A 502 -6.96 19.62 6.10
C LEU A 502 -6.68 19.58 7.61
N ARG A 503 -5.84 20.47 8.13
CA ARG A 503 -5.57 20.63 9.57
C ARG A 503 -6.87 20.77 10.35
N ARG A 504 -7.72 21.75 9.96
CA ARG A 504 -9.01 21.99 10.59
C ARG A 504 -9.97 20.78 10.43
N ALA A 505 -9.97 20.14 9.27
CA ALA A 505 -10.82 18.98 9.02
C ALA A 505 -10.40 17.74 9.83
N SER A 506 -9.12 17.61 10.17
CA SER A 506 -8.58 16.52 11.00
C SER A 506 -8.59 16.80 12.50
N GLU A 507 -8.73 18.06 12.92
CA GLU A 507 -8.71 18.50 14.31
C GLU A 507 -9.63 17.67 15.22
N GLY A 508 -9.09 17.10 16.30
CA GLY A 508 -9.83 16.21 17.21
C GLY A 508 -10.16 14.83 16.65
N GLY A 509 -9.70 14.50 15.44
CA GLY A 509 -9.78 13.15 14.88
C GLY A 509 -8.66 12.24 15.38
N ALA A 510 -8.75 10.94 15.06
CA ALA A 510 -7.69 9.99 15.45
C ALA A 510 -6.35 10.32 14.78
N ALA A 511 -6.35 10.76 13.53
CA ALA A 511 -5.18 11.32 12.85
C ALA A 511 -5.27 12.85 12.88
N ASP A 512 -4.96 13.42 14.03
CA ASP A 512 -5.02 14.86 14.28
C ASP A 512 -3.75 15.57 13.81
N TYR A 513 -3.92 16.47 12.84
CA TYR A 513 -2.86 17.29 12.25
C TYR A 513 -2.96 18.77 12.65
N ALA A 514 -3.86 19.14 13.57
CA ALA A 514 -4.15 20.55 13.87
C ALA A 514 -2.89 21.37 14.27
N GLY A 515 -1.95 20.74 14.98
CA GLY A 515 -0.69 21.36 15.39
C GLY A 515 0.45 21.28 14.35
N ILE A 516 0.21 20.71 13.17
CA ILE A 516 1.26 20.52 12.14
C ILE A 516 1.13 21.62 11.08
N SER A 517 2.16 22.46 10.92
CA SER A 517 2.22 23.49 9.87
C SER A 517 3.40 23.26 8.94
N TYR A 518 3.35 23.79 7.72
CA TYR A 518 4.47 23.72 6.77
C TYR A 518 5.75 24.29 7.40
N ARG A 519 5.64 25.39 8.17
CA ARG A 519 6.78 25.97 8.90
C ARG A 519 7.44 24.94 9.83
N ARG A 520 6.66 24.26 10.67
CA ARG A 520 7.17 23.23 11.57
C ARG A 520 7.82 22.06 10.84
N LEU A 521 7.21 21.61 9.74
CA LEU A 521 7.74 20.50 8.95
C LEU A 521 9.12 20.80 8.34
N VAL A 522 9.41 22.09 8.06
CA VAL A 522 10.74 22.53 7.60
C VAL A 522 11.74 22.59 8.74
N GLU A 523 11.33 23.11 9.90
CA GLU A 523 12.20 23.34 11.08
C GLU A 523 12.55 22.02 11.78
N GLU A 524 11.61 21.08 11.87
CA GLU A 524 11.72 19.87 12.70
C GLU A 524 12.03 18.59 11.89
N ASP A 525 12.25 18.66 10.56
CA ASP A 525 12.40 17.48 9.69
C ASP A 525 11.22 16.48 9.81
N GLY A 526 10.01 17.02 9.98
CA GLY A 526 8.77 16.29 10.10
C GLY A 526 8.25 16.13 11.53
N VAL A 527 6.95 16.00 11.66
CA VAL A 527 6.21 15.92 12.93
C VAL A 527 5.37 14.65 12.97
N PHE A 528 5.38 13.96 14.11
CA PHE A 528 4.55 12.76 14.31
C PHE A 528 3.12 13.14 14.73
N TRP A 529 2.14 12.61 14.01
CA TRP A 529 0.75 12.73 14.44
C TRP A 529 0.38 11.62 15.47
N PRO A 530 -0.63 11.79 16.33
CA PRO A 530 -1.46 12.97 16.57
C PRO A 530 -0.64 14.15 17.10
N CYS A 531 -1.02 15.36 16.65
CA CYS A 531 -0.41 16.62 17.08
C CYS A 531 -1.52 17.67 17.15
N PRO A 532 -2.20 17.82 18.31
CA PRO A 532 -3.45 18.58 18.43
C PRO A 532 -3.26 20.11 18.44
N ASP A 533 -2.08 20.60 18.76
CA ASP A 533 -1.76 22.03 18.80
C ASP A 533 -0.29 22.29 18.42
N GLU A 534 0.06 23.57 18.19
CA GLU A 534 1.39 23.94 17.70
C GLU A 534 2.50 23.80 18.75
N GLU A 535 2.18 23.82 20.05
CA GLU A 535 3.13 23.57 21.13
C GLU A 535 3.36 22.06 21.39
N HIS A 536 2.46 21.21 20.92
CA HIS A 536 2.58 19.77 21.11
C HIS A 536 3.76 19.19 20.31
N PRO A 537 4.67 18.41 20.93
CA PRO A 537 5.89 17.92 20.26
C PRO A 537 5.65 16.84 19.20
N GLY A 538 4.40 16.49 18.95
CA GLY A 538 4.02 15.29 18.19
C GLY A 538 4.06 14.02 19.03
N THR A 539 3.58 12.91 18.46
CA THR A 539 3.44 11.63 19.20
C THR A 539 4.24 10.52 18.52
N PRO A 540 5.55 10.41 18.73
CA PRO A 540 6.38 9.40 18.09
C PRO A 540 6.01 7.97 18.52
N ARG A 541 5.55 7.76 19.76
CA ARG A 541 5.13 6.45 20.29
C ARG A 541 3.70 6.49 20.79
N LEU A 542 2.86 5.65 20.20
CA LEU A 542 1.45 5.50 20.57
C LEU A 542 1.29 4.48 21.72
N PHE A 543 0.18 4.60 22.44
CA PHE A 543 -0.35 3.62 23.38
C PHE A 543 0.46 3.41 24.69
N LEU A 544 1.46 4.22 24.98
CA LEU A 544 2.26 4.07 26.19
C LEU A 544 1.38 4.16 27.46
N GLU A 545 0.47 5.14 27.51
CA GLU A 545 -0.41 5.37 28.67
C GLU A 545 -1.76 4.68 28.50
N ARG A 546 -2.40 4.86 27.34
CA ARG A 546 -3.71 4.29 27.02
C ARG A 546 -3.83 3.97 25.54
N PHE A 547 -4.69 3.01 25.20
CA PHE A 547 -5.10 2.75 23.82
C PHE A 547 -6.18 3.76 23.38
N ALA A 548 -6.32 3.95 22.06
CA ALA A 548 -7.26 4.91 21.48
C ALA A 548 -8.71 4.37 21.40
N THR A 549 -9.05 3.45 22.29
CA THR A 549 -10.39 2.93 22.51
C THR A 549 -11.13 3.79 23.54
N GLU A 550 -12.44 3.68 23.58
CA GLU A 550 -13.30 4.47 24.49
C GLU A 550 -12.87 4.36 25.96
N ASP A 551 -12.62 3.14 26.44
CA ASP A 551 -12.20 2.86 27.81
C ASP A 551 -10.67 2.87 28.02
N GLY A 552 -9.87 3.15 26.97
CA GLY A 552 -8.42 3.19 27.01
C GLY A 552 -7.73 1.83 27.04
N ARG A 553 -8.46 0.72 26.86
CA ARG A 553 -7.94 -0.65 26.87
C ARG A 553 -7.91 -1.26 25.47
N ALA A 554 -6.86 -2.01 25.16
CA ALA A 554 -6.80 -2.79 23.93
C ALA A 554 -7.83 -3.94 23.96
N ARG A 555 -8.22 -4.40 22.78
CA ARG A 555 -9.20 -5.46 22.62
C ARG A 555 -8.56 -6.69 21.98
N PHE A 556 -8.66 -7.83 22.63
CA PHE A 556 -8.44 -9.11 21.98
C PHE A 556 -9.57 -9.41 21.00
N VAL A 557 -9.22 -10.05 19.90
CA VAL A 557 -10.19 -10.50 18.89
C VAL A 557 -10.18 -12.04 18.89
N ALA A 558 -11.31 -12.66 19.21
CA ALA A 558 -11.44 -14.11 19.12
C ALA A 558 -11.49 -14.53 17.65
N VAL A 559 -10.46 -15.20 17.18
CA VAL A 559 -10.32 -15.66 15.80
C VAL A 559 -9.93 -17.13 15.74
N SER A 560 -10.37 -17.83 14.70
CA SER A 560 -10.05 -19.22 14.43
C SER A 560 -9.53 -19.38 13.01
N HIS A 561 -8.66 -20.36 12.81
CA HIS A 561 -8.15 -20.65 11.47
C HIS A 561 -9.27 -21.11 10.54
N ARG A 562 -9.23 -20.60 9.33
CA ARG A 562 -9.98 -21.10 8.17
C ARG A 562 -9.06 -21.18 6.95
N ALA A 563 -9.39 -22.04 6.01
CA ALA A 563 -8.66 -22.19 4.76
C ALA A 563 -8.60 -20.88 3.96
N ALA A 564 -7.70 -20.76 3.00
CA ALA A 564 -7.71 -19.71 2.00
C ALA A 564 -9.00 -19.79 1.17
N ALA A 565 -9.40 -18.69 0.51
CA ALA A 565 -10.59 -18.71 -0.36
C ALA A 565 -10.42 -19.68 -1.55
N GLU A 566 -9.18 -20.02 -1.86
CA GLU A 566 -8.84 -20.98 -2.92
C GLU A 566 -7.63 -21.83 -2.47
N GLU A 567 -7.87 -23.14 -2.33
CA GLU A 567 -6.84 -24.11 -2.00
C GLU A 567 -6.41 -24.87 -3.27
N PRO A 568 -5.17 -25.37 -3.35
CA PRO A 568 -4.74 -26.27 -4.40
C PRO A 568 -5.59 -27.55 -4.48
N ASP A 569 -5.81 -28.02 -5.70
CA ASP A 569 -6.52 -29.26 -5.99
C ASP A 569 -5.84 -30.06 -7.12
N ALA A 570 -6.50 -31.08 -7.64
CA ALA A 570 -5.93 -31.93 -8.67
C ALA A 570 -5.68 -31.19 -10.02
N GLU A 571 -6.48 -30.15 -10.32
CA GLU A 571 -6.33 -29.37 -11.56
C GLU A 571 -5.32 -28.23 -11.39
N PHE A 572 -5.26 -27.60 -10.22
CA PHE A 572 -4.37 -26.49 -9.88
C PHE A 572 -3.56 -26.83 -8.61
N PRO A 573 -2.55 -27.72 -8.72
CA PRO A 573 -1.91 -28.37 -7.56
C PRO A 573 -0.82 -27.54 -6.86
N VAL A 574 -0.59 -26.29 -7.26
CA VAL A 574 0.52 -25.47 -6.78
C VAL A 574 -0.01 -24.14 -6.27
N HIS A 575 0.53 -23.67 -5.16
CA HIS A 575 0.28 -22.29 -4.69
C HIS A 575 1.03 -21.27 -5.54
N LEU A 576 0.38 -20.18 -5.91
CA LEU A 576 1.06 -18.97 -6.39
C LEU A 576 1.05 -17.91 -5.31
N THR A 577 2.22 -17.34 -5.05
CA THR A 577 2.36 -16.09 -4.31
C THR A 577 3.01 -15.03 -5.19
N THR A 578 2.68 -13.75 -4.93
CA THR A 578 3.18 -12.62 -5.72
C THR A 578 4.00 -11.67 -4.85
N GLY A 579 4.86 -10.86 -5.46
CA GLY A 579 5.67 -9.92 -4.72
C GLY A 579 6.34 -8.87 -5.57
N ARG A 580 7.37 -8.24 -4.99
CA ARG A 580 8.14 -7.15 -5.59
C ARG A 580 9.56 -7.60 -5.87
N VAL A 581 10.21 -6.86 -6.78
CA VAL A 581 11.67 -6.89 -6.99
C VAL A 581 12.26 -5.53 -6.68
N VAL A 582 13.54 -5.51 -6.30
CA VAL A 582 14.20 -4.30 -5.79
C VAL A 582 14.24 -3.14 -6.79
N SER A 583 14.33 -3.43 -8.09
CA SER A 583 14.47 -2.41 -9.14
C SER A 583 13.14 -1.84 -9.65
N GLN A 584 12.00 -2.45 -9.29
CA GLN A 584 10.69 -2.00 -9.75
C GLN A 584 9.82 -1.49 -8.59
N TYR A 585 8.88 -0.60 -8.90
CA TYR A 585 7.96 -0.02 -7.92
C TYR A 585 6.51 -0.10 -8.38
N GLN A 586 5.64 -0.70 -7.56
CA GLN A 586 4.20 -0.86 -7.80
C GLN A 586 3.92 -1.47 -9.20
N SER A 587 3.09 -0.84 -10.03
CA SER A 587 2.81 -1.29 -11.40
C SER A 587 4.01 -1.21 -12.36
N GLY A 588 5.13 -0.64 -11.92
CA GLY A 588 6.30 -0.41 -12.75
C GLY A 588 6.16 0.71 -13.78
N ALA A 589 5.01 1.40 -13.85
CA ALA A 589 4.74 2.40 -14.88
C ALA A 589 5.82 3.47 -15.03
N GLN A 590 6.40 3.93 -13.93
CA GLN A 590 7.53 4.88 -13.95
C GLN A 590 8.87 4.17 -13.99
N THR A 591 9.11 3.16 -13.14
CA THR A 591 10.43 2.54 -12.98
C THR A 591 10.86 1.72 -14.19
N ARG A 592 9.94 1.15 -14.98
CA ARG A 592 10.24 0.49 -16.25
C ARG A 592 10.73 1.46 -17.35
N ARG A 593 10.52 2.77 -17.16
CA ARG A 593 11.00 3.84 -18.04
C ARG A 593 12.37 4.39 -17.64
N VAL A 594 12.91 3.96 -16.50
CA VAL A 594 14.26 4.30 -16.04
C VAL A 594 15.22 3.23 -16.52
N ALA A 595 16.15 3.57 -17.39
CA ALA A 595 17.01 2.63 -18.10
C ALA A 595 17.79 1.71 -17.16
N GLU A 596 18.39 2.24 -16.10
CA GLU A 596 19.18 1.49 -15.12
C GLU A 596 18.31 0.50 -14.33
N LEU A 597 17.11 0.91 -13.94
CA LEU A 597 16.18 0.05 -13.19
C LEU A 597 15.62 -1.04 -14.09
N ASN A 598 15.32 -0.70 -15.35
CA ASN A 598 14.80 -1.67 -16.31
C ASN A 598 15.88 -2.68 -16.71
N ALA A 599 17.15 -2.26 -16.88
CA ALA A 599 18.26 -3.17 -17.13
C ALA A 599 18.49 -4.16 -15.97
N ALA A 600 18.31 -3.70 -14.71
CA ALA A 600 18.45 -4.55 -13.54
C ALA A 600 17.29 -5.55 -13.34
N ALA A 601 16.10 -5.27 -13.87
CA ALA A 601 14.93 -6.16 -13.84
C ALA A 601 14.10 -5.94 -15.12
N PRO A 602 14.52 -6.53 -16.27
CA PRO A 602 13.94 -6.22 -17.59
C PRO A 602 12.56 -6.85 -17.83
N GLY A 603 12.18 -7.87 -17.07
CA GLY A 603 10.92 -8.57 -17.29
C GLY A 603 10.46 -9.39 -16.08
N PRO A 604 9.26 -9.95 -16.19
CA PRO A 604 8.72 -10.90 -15.21
C PRO A 604 9.50 -12.22 -15.25
N PHE A 605 9.35 -13.00 -14.18
CA PHE A 605 9.87 -14.35 -14.08
C PHE A 605 8.97 -15.21 -13.20
N VAL A 606 9.11 -16.53 -13.29
CA VAL A 606 8.48 -17.48 -12.38
C VAL A 606 9.56 -18.17 -11.56
N GLU A 607 9.61 -17.91 -10.25
CA GLU A 607 10.44 -18.73 -9.36
C GLU A 607 9.76 -20.05 -9.07
N LEU A 608 10.49 -21.14 -9.25
CA LEU A 608 10.02 -22.49 -8.96
C LEU A 608 11.14 -23.36 -8.39
N HIS A 609 10.73 -24.30 -7.54
CA HIS A 609 11.65 -25.22 -6.91
C HIS A 609 12.21 -26.23 -7.94
N PRO A 610 13.49 -26.70 -7.85
CA PRO A 610 14.07 -27.68 -8.78
C PRO A 610 13.22 -28.94 -8.97
N ARG A 611 12.55 -29.43 -7.92
CA ARG A 611 11.65 -30.59 -8.01
C ARG A 611 10.45 -30.33 -8.91
N LEU A 612 9.89 -29.12 -8.87
CA LEU A 612 8.78 -28.73 -9.74
C LEU A 612 9.28 -28.57 -11.18
N ALA A 613 10.42 -27.89 -11.38
CA ALA A 613 11.04 -27.73 -12.69
C ALA A 613 11.29 -29.08 -13.39
N ALA A 614 11.89 -30.04 -12.67
CA ALA A 614 12.12 -31.38 -13.19
C ALA A 614 10.80 -32.10 -13.53
N ARG A 615 9.76 -31.95 -12.72
CA ARG A 615 8.45 -32.59 -12.94
C ARG A 615 7.77 -32.09 -14.22
N ILE A 616 7.93 -30.80 -14.55
CA ILE A 616 7.33 -30.18 -15.74
C ILE A 616 8.30 -30.14 -16.94
N GLY A 617 9.52 -30.61 -16.77
CA GLY A 617 10.54 -30.68 -17.84
C GLY A 617 11.05 -29.34 -18.32
N VAL A 618 11.26 -28.37 -17.40
CA VAL A 618 11.68 -27.00 -17.72
C VAL A 618 13.05 -26.71 -17.10
N ALA A 619 13.96 -26.11 -17.88
CA ALA A 619 15.25 -25.63 -17.47
C ALA A 619 15.25 -24.13 -17.09
N GLU A 620 16.36 -23.66 -16.49
CA GLU A 620 16.56 -22.24 -16.16
C GLU A 620 16.40 -21.34 -17.39
N GLY A 621 15.62 -20.28 -17.28
CA GLY A 621 15.38 -19.31 -18.35
C GLY A 621 14.36 -19.76 -19.40
N GLU A 622 13.93 -21.01 -19.43
CA GLU A 622 12.90 -21.46 -20.38
C GLU A 622 11.53 -20.87 -20.03
N PRO A 623 10.66 -20.63 -21.03
CA PRO A 623 9.35 -20.05 -20.84
C PRO A 623 8.42 -21.04 -20.12
N VAL A 624 7.76 -20.53 -19.08
CA VAL A 624 6.79 -21.25 -18.26
C VAL A 624 5.46 -20.53 -18.30
N ALA A 625 4.39 -21.29 -18.45
CA ALA A 625 3.03 -20.82 -18.30
C ALA A 625 2.50 -21.17 -16.91
N VAL A 626 1.95 -20.16 -16.26
CA VAL A 626 1.21 -20.29 -15.01
C VAL A 626 -0.26 -20.03 -15.30
N VAL A 627 -1.12 -20.97 -14.95
CA VAL A 627 -2.54 -20.94 -15.25
C VAL A 627 -3.34 -21.03 -13.95
N SER A 628 -4.27 -20.12 -13.76
CA SER A 628 -5.28 -20.17 -12.68
C SER A 628 -6.69 -20.27 -13.28
N ARG A 629 -7.70 -20.38 -12.43
CA ARG A 629 -9.12 -20.32 -12.85
C ARG A 629 -9.51 -18.99 -13.50
N ARG A 630 -8.68 -17.94 -13.37
CA ARG A 630 -8.94 -16.56 -13.82
C ARG A 630 -8.21 -16.16 -15.08
N GLY A 631 -7.14 -16.86 -15.40
CA GLY A 631 -6.34 -16.53 -16.57
C GLY A 631 -4.99 -17.23 -16.61
N ARG A 632 -4.14 -16.75 -17.50
CA ARG A 632 -2.83 -17.27 -17.81
C ARG A 632 -1.79 -16.14 -17.78
N ALA A 633 -0.58 -16.43 -17.35
CA ALA A 633 0.59 -15.58 -17.49
C ALA A 633 1.80 -16.43 -17.91
N GLU A 634 2.73 -15.84 -18.65
CA GLU A 634 3.93 -16.51 -19.14
C GLU A 634 5.18 -15.68 -18.79
N ALA A 635 6.22 -16.35 -18.32
CA ALA A 635 7.49 -15.73 -18.03
C ALA A 635 8.62 -16.77 -17.98
N PRO A 636 9.90 -16.35 -18.11
CA PRO A 636 11.04 -17.26 -17.95
C PRO A 636 11.08 -17.90 -16.55
N ALA A 637 11.45 -19.17 -16.51
CA ALA A 637 11.71 -19.91 -15.28
C ALA A 637 12.94 -19.34 -14.55
N ARG A 638 12.84 -19.19 -13.22
CA ARG A 638 13.96 -18.98 -12.31
C ARG A 638 13.96 -20.12 -11.31
N ILE A 639 14.91 -21.04 -11.45
CA ILE A 639 14.95 -22.25 -10.63
C ILE A 639 15.74 -21.97 -9.35
N THR A 640 15.10 -22.16 -8.18
CA THR A 640 15.74 -21.92 -6.89
C THR A 640 15.23 -22.87 -5.82
N ALA A 641 16.14 -23.40 -4.99
CA ALA A 641 15.79 -24.15 -3.79
C ALA A 641 15.28 -23.25 -2.64
N GLY A 642 15.33 -21.93 -2.80
CA GLY A 642 14.88 -20.96 -1.83
C GLY A 642 13.35 -20.78 -1.78
N ILE A 643 12.59 -21.53 -2.57
CA ILE A 643 11.12 -21.55 -2.53
C ILE A 643 10.62 -22.95 -2.19
N ARG A 644 9.43 -23.05 -1.59
CA ARG A 644 8.80 -24.34 -1.28
C ARG A 644 8.51 -25.15 -2.56
N PRO A 645 8.58 -26.51 -2.51
CA PRO A 645 8.29 -27.36 -3.69
C PRO A 645 6.83 -27.27 -4.19
N ASP A 646 5.91 -26.86 -3.34
CA ASP A 646 4.47 -26.72 -3.60
C ASP A 646 4.05 -25.29 -3.94
N THR A 647 5.01 -24.38 -4.17
CA THR A 647 4.76 -22.95 -4.33
C THR A 647 5.58 -22.39 -5.49
N VAL A 648 4.98 -21.45 -6.25
CA VAL A 648 5.68 -20.60 -7.22
C VAL A 648 5.48 -19.13 -6.88
N PHE A 649 6.42 -18.29 -7.35
CA PHE A 649 6.37 -16.85 -7.13
C PHE A 649 6.47 -16.12 -8.47
N MET A 650 5.66 -15.06 -8.63
CA MET A 650 5.74 -14.11 -9.74
C MET A 650 5.76 -12.66 -9.22
N PRO A 651 6.67 -11.81 -9.73
CA PRO A 651 6.59 -10.38 -9.44
C PRO A 651 5.49 -9.72 -10.29
N PHE A 652 4.79 -8.71 -9.72
CA PHE A 652 3.58 -8.13 -10.31
C PHE A 652 3.77 -6.80 -11.07
N HIS A 653 5.00 -6.41 -11.38
CA HIS A 653 5.31 -5.08 -11.93
C HIS A 653 5.09 -4.91 -13.45
N TRP A 654 4.74 -5.96 -14.16
CA TRP A 654 4.68 -5.97 -15.62
C TRP A 654 3.27 -6.18 -16.18
N PRO A 655 2.93 -5.50 -17.29
CA PRO A 655 1.72 -5.74 -18.07
C PRO A 655 1.90 -6.93 -19.05
N GLY A 656 0.94 -7.09 -19.94
CA GLY A 656 1.00 -8.03 -21.05
C GLY A 656 0.92 -9.50 -20.64
N VAL A 657 1.59 -10.36 -21.37
CA VAL A 657 1.54 -11.83 -21.17
C VAL A 657 2.11 -12.27 -19.84
N GLY A 658 3.06 -11.52 -19.27
CA GLY A 658 3.68 -11.77 -17.96
C GLY A 658 2.96 -11.12 -16.77
N ARG A 659 1.76 -10.58 -16.95
CA ARG A 659 0.99 -9.89 -15.91
C ARG A 659 0.50 -10.85 -14.83
N ALA A 660 1.21 -10.93 -13.69
CA ALA A 660 0.90 -11.84 -12.59
C ALA A 660 -0.52 -11.66 -12.03
N ASN A 661 -1.06 -10.44 -12.06
CA ASN A 661 -2.41 -10.17 -11.57
C ASN A 661 -3.55 -10.70 -12.48
N ASN A 662 -3.26 -11.25 -13.67
CA ASN A 662 -4.23 -12.07 -14.40
C ASN A 662 -4.62 -13.33 -13.62
N LEU A 663 -3.74 -13.79 -12.73
CA LEU A 663 -3.87 -15.04 -12.00
C LEU A 663 -4.49 -14.87 -10.61
N THR A 664 -4.32 -13.68 -9.99
CA THR A 664 -4.62 -13.44 -8.58
C THR A 664 -6.11 -13.48 -8.25
N ASN A 665 -6.42 -13.96 -7.03
CA ASN A 665 -7.76 -14.15 -6.55
C ASN A 665 -8.38 -12.82 -6.05
N PRO A 666 -9.57 -12.44 -6.51
CA PRO A 666 -10.25 -11.24 -6.04
C PRO A 666 -11.10 -11.43 -4.78
N ALA A 667 -11.09 -12.62 -4.15
CA ALA A 667 -11.83 -12.87 -2.92
C ALA A 667 -11.45 -11.84 -1.84
N LEU A 668 -12.44 -11.23 -1.22
CA LEU A 668 -12.27 -10.12 -0.32
C LEU A 668 -12.29 -10.56 1.16
N ASP A 669 -11.42 -9.99 1.95
CA ASP A 669 -11.56 -10.00 3.41
C ASP A 669 -12.88 -9.35 3.80
N PRO A 670 -13.71 -9.97 4.65
CA PRO A 670 -15.06 -9.48 4.93
C PRO A 670 -15.07 -8.12 5.66
N THR A 671 -14.01 -7.79 6.40
CA THR A 671 -13.91 -6.55 7.18
C THR A 671 -13.16 -5.46 6.42
N SER A 672 -11.95 -5.73 5.99
CA SER A 672 -11.08 -4.74 5.35
C SER A 672 -11.36 -4.56 3.86
N ARG A 673 -12.06 -5.52 3.24
CA ARG A 673 -12.27 -5.62 1.79
C ARG A 673 -10.96 -5.75 0.99
N MET A 674 -9.90 -6.27 1.62
CA MET A 674 -8.62 -6.58 1.00
C MET A 674 -8.76 -7.80 0.08
N PRO A 675 -8.31 -7.75 -1.19
CA PRO A 675 -8.26 -8.92 -2.06
C PRO A 675 -7.15 -9.92 -1.69
N GLU A 676 -7.37 -11.19 -2.02
CA GLU A 676 -6.45 -12.29 -1.77
C GLU A 676 -5.35 -12.40 -2.84
N PHE A 677 -4.40 -11.46 -2.85
CA PHE A 677 -3.30 -11.41 -3.81
C PHE A 677 -2.19 -12.44 -3.58
N LYS A 678 -2.06 -12.92 -2.35
CA LYS A 678 -0.90 -13.72 -1.91
C LYS A 678 -1.13 -15.21 -1.96
N VAL A 679 -2.36 -15.61 -2.22
CA VAL A 679 -2.74 -17.03 -2.28
C VAL A 679 -3.68 -17.26 -3.44
N CYS A 680 -3.28 -18.09 -4.38
CA CYS A 680 -4.18 -18.68 -5.34
C CYS A 680 -3.63 -20.04 -5.81
N ALA A 681 -4.51 -20.92 -6.27
CA ALA A 681 -4.16 -22.20 -6.82
C ALA A 681 -3.86 -22.07 -8.32
N VAL A 682 -2.76 -22.68 -8.76
CA VAL A 682 -2.31 -22.62 -10.16
C VAL A 682 -1.81 -23.99 -10.65
N ARG A 683 -1.87 -24.16 -11.96
CA ARG A 683 -1.15 -25.15 -12.71
C ARG A 683 0.06 -24.50 -13.37
N VAL A 684 1.19 -25.19 -13.38
CA VAL A 684 2.44 -24.72 -13.98
C VAL A 684 2.85 -25.72 -15.06
N GLU A 685 3.13 -25.25 -16.24
CA GLU A 685 3.45 -26.09 -17.41
C GLU A 685 4.53 -25.41 -18.28
N ALA A 686 5.30 -26.19 -19.03
CA ALA A 686 6.18 -25.64 -20.05
C ALA A 686 5.35 -24.86 -21.08
N ALA A 687 5.74 -23.62 -21.35
CA ALA A 687 5.06 -22.86 -22.39
C ALA A 687 5.41 -23.47 -23.75
N ARG A 688 4.38 -23.84 -24.53
CA ARG A 688 4.61 -24.32 -25.89
C ARG A 688 5.12 -23.15 -26.73
N THR A 689 6.26 -23.32 -27.37
CA THR A 689 6.74 -22.42 -28.42
C THR A 689 5.79 -22.54 -29.63
N GLY A 690 4.64 -21.87 -29.54
CA GLY A 690 3.69 -21.73 -30.63
C GLY A 690 4.22 -20.69 -31.61
N SER A 691 4.27 -21.02 -32.88
CA SER A 691 4.61 -20.14 -33.98
C SER A 691 3.82 -18.81 -33.92
N GLY A 692 4.53 -17.70 -33.83
CA GLY A 692 4.11 -16.43 -34.38
C GLY A 692 3.12 -15.58 -33.62
N ASP A 693 3.51 -15.08 -32.46
CA ASP A 693 3.13 -13.71 -32.05
C ASP A 693 4.33 -13.13 -31.28
N ARG A 694 5.15 -12.37 -31.96
CA ARG A 694 6.14 -11.51 -31.31
C ARG A 694 5.36 -10.51 -30.44
N PRO A 695 5.83 -10.21 -29.22
CA PRO A 695 5.22 -9.15 -28.44
C PRO A 695 5.19 -7.89 -29.29
N ALA A 696 4.03 -7.27 -29.40
CA ALA A 696 3.90 -5.97 -30.03
C ALA A 696 4.91 -5.03 -29.36
N ASP A 697 5.73 -4.42 -30.18
CA ASP A 697 6.76 -3.47 -29.77
C ASP A 697 6.17 -2.46 -28.79
N VAL A 698 6.89 -2.24 -27.70
CA VAL A 698 6.65 -1.11 -26.80
C VAL A 698 6.69 0.14 -27.67
N VAL A 699 5.54 0.77 -27.87
CA VAL A 699 5.46 2.04 -28.57
C VAL A 699 6.37 3.01 -27.83
N GLN A 700 7.53 3.28 -28.42
CA GLN A 700 8.35 4.42 -28.08
C GLN A 700 7.60 5.66 -28.60
N VAL A 701 7.09 6.49 -27.69
CA VAL A 701 6.64 7.86 -27.96
C VAL A 701 7.56 8.81 -27.22
#